data_b4a558e3846f4c0b4beb4af624d8bb2e
#
_entry.id   b4a558e3846f4c0b4beb4af624d8bb2e
#
_cell.length_a   1.000
_cell.length_b   1.000
_cell.length_c   1.000
_cell.angle_alpha   90.00
_cell.angle_beta   90.00
_cell.angle_gamma   90.00
#
_symmetry.space_group_name_H-M   'P 1'
#
loop_
_entity.id
_entity.type
_entity.pdbx_description
1 polymer ?
#
loop_
_entity_poly.entity_id
_entity_poly.type
_entity_poly.pdbx_seq_one_letter_code
_entity_poly.pdbx_strand_id
1 'polypeptide(L)'
;DLVRSRGLGDVYKRQQLEEAIEAVFKSWDNDRARVYRELNDIPHDIGTAVNVQEMVFGNSGEQSGTGVAFTRNPVTGDNQLFGEYLLNAQGEDVVAGIRTPQDIDTLKAQMPEVHQEFVEVTKQLETHYKDMQDIEFTIENGKLYLLQTRNGKRTARAAIEIAVDMVNEGLITRKEAVANVDVKSIDQLLHPNFKEEALEQATVISKLGLPASPGAATGQVVFSAEDAKEQAEKGHRVVLMRPETSPEDIEGMIASEAIVTTHGGMTSHAAVVARGMGKCCVTGCSDVEIDTLNKTVYYSDGELNEGDVVSVDGSTGDLYVGEIETVNAEHSEAFEQFMEWSEETARLQVRMNAETPQDIKAGYNFGAKGIGLVRTEHMFFGAERLIEMRRFILASDHEARIGALEKIRTYQVEDFEAIFRLSQDRPTIVRLLDPPLHEFLPSSDEDIASVAEQLDIPKDVLRKRIAELNEVNPMLGHRGCRLAITYPELYEMQVEAIIESVLKLKKEGIECHPEIMIPLVSTVEEFITLKGRLAETITQLENDAKTNVNYLIGTMIETPRACLIAQQLAQHCDFFSFGTNDLTQLTYGFSRDDAGKFINVYTESNILQIDPFQTLDKDGVGQLIQYAVEQAKQIKPEIKIGVCGELGGDAKSIHQFNQWSIDYVSCSPFRVPGAILATAQSQAEESER
;
A
#
# COMPACT_ATOMS: atom_id res chain seq x y z
N ASP A 1 33.57 33.29 58.18
CA ASP A 1 33.54 31.90 57.62
C ASP A 1 32.19 31.50 57.04
N LEU A 2 31.06 31.93 57.63
CA LEU A 2 29.70 31.65 57.13
C LEU A 2 29.39 32.31 55.76
N VAL A 3 29.98 33.46 55.45
CA VAL A 3 29.78 34.18 54.20
C VAL A 3 30.57 33.52 53.04
N ARG A 4 31.74 32.96 53.36
CA ARG A 4 32.55 32.21 52.35
C ARG A 4 31.92 30.85 52.02
N SER A 5 31.29 30.17 52.94
CA SER A 5 30.63 28.89 52.70
C SER A 5 29.35 29.05 51.85
N ARG A 6 28.60 30.14 51.94
CA ARG A 6 27.45 30.43 51.05
C ARG A 6 27.87 30.68 49.62
N GLY A 7 28.95 31.43 49.38
CA GLY A 7 29.42 31.68 48.02
C GLY A 7 29.95 30.42 47.30
N LEU A 8 30.60 29.51 48.01
CA LEU A 8 31.07 28.24 47.46
C LEU A 8 29.89 27.29 47.13
N GLY A 9 28.85 27.28 48.00
CA GLY A 9 27.63 26.50 47.73
C GLY A 9 26.88 26.95 46.49
N ASP A 10 26.82 28.27 46.28
CA ASP A 10 26.09 28.83 45.10
C ASP A 10 26.87 28.58 43.77
N VAL A 11 28.24 28.65 43.83
CA VAL A 11 29.07 28.29 42.68
C VAL A 11 28.94 26.81 42.33
N TYR A 12 28.90 25.93 43.33
CA TYR A 12 28.75 24.50 43.14
C TYR A 12 27.36 24.15 42.52
N LYS A 13 26.30 24.75 43.04
CA LYS A 13 24.95 24.58 42.49
C LYS A 13 24.86 25.07 41.05
N ARG A 14 25.51 26.17 40.71
CA ARG A 14 25.55 26.68 39.35
C ARG A 14 26.27 25.73 38.39
N GLN A 15 27.42 25.17 38.84
CA GLN A 15 28.14 24.16 38.05
C GLN A 15 27.28 22.92 37.81
N GLN A 16 26.58 22.42 38.83
CA GLN A 16 25.65 21.28 38.67
C GLN A 16 24.54 21.56 37.69
N LEU A 17 23.97 22.79 37.67
CA LEU A 17 22.97 23.18 36.70
C LEU A 17 23.54 23.23 35.27
N GLU A 18 24.75 23.82 35.11
CA GLU A 18 25.42 23.88 33.80
C GLU A 18 25.74 22.48 33.27
N GLU A 19 26.21 21.56 34.14
CA GLU A 19 26.46 20.15 33.79
C GLU A 19 25.17 19.40 33.40
N ALA A 20 24.05 19.66 34.09
CA ALA A 20 22.77 19.07 33.78
C ALA A 20 22.23 19.56 32.43
N ILE A 21 22.36 20.85 32.13
CA ILE A 21 21.99 21.43 30.82
C ILE A 21 22.83 20.81 29.70
N GLU A 22 24.16 20.69 29.92
CA GLU A 22 25.07 20.05 28.95
C GLU A 22 24.73 18.58 28.71
N ALA A 23 24.31 17.85 29.75
CA ALA A 23 23.91 16.45 29.64
C ALA A 23 22.66 16.31 28.78
N VAL A 24 21.68 17.22 28.88
CA VAL A 24 20.47 17.22 28.03
C VAL A 24 20.84 17.48 26.56
N PHE A 25 21.72 18.46 26.28
CA PHE A 25 22.18 18.68 24.91
C PHE A 25 22.92 17.46 24.33
N LYS A 26 23.80 16.83 25.13
CA LYS A 26 24.50 15.62 24.69
C LYS A 26 23.59 14.41 24.46
N SER A 27 22.46 14.35 25.15
CA SER A 27 21.50 13.25 24.98
C SER A 27 20.87 13.19 23.57
N TRP A 28 20.86 14.31 22.83
CA TRP A 28 20.43 14.36 21.44
C TRP A 28 21.22 13.43 20.51
N ASP A 29 22.52 13.26 20.79
CA ASP A 29 23.43 12.48 19.95
C ASP A 29 23.64 11.04 20.43
N ASN A 30 22.91 10.58 21.46
CA ASN A 30 22.97 9.20 21.88
C ASN A 30 22.28 8.26 20.89
N ASP A 31 22.66 6.99 20.87
CA ASP A 31 22.17 6.01 19.91
C ASP A 31 20.64 5.82 20.01
N ARG A 32 20.08 5.78 21.22
CA ARG A 32 18.64 5.66 21.44
C ARG A 32 17.87 6.83 20.83
N ALA A 33 18.36 8.06 20.97
CA ALA A 33 17.71 9.24 20.41
C ALA A 33 17.82 9.27 18.86
N ARG A 34 18.93 8.75 18.30
CA ARG A 34 19.09 8.61 16.85
C ARG A 34 18.10 7.62 16.27
N VAL A 35 18.02 6.41 16.83
CA VAL A 35 17.07 5.37 16.43
C VAL A 35 15.62 5.88 16.55
N TYR A 36 15.29 6.59 17.64
CA TYR A 36 13.95 7.16 17.80
C TYR A 36 13.61 8.17 16.69
N ARG A 37 14.55 9.03 16.31
CA ARG A 37 14.33 9.98 15.20
C ARG A 37 14.15 9.26 13.86
N GLU A 38 14.95 8.24 13.58
CA GLU A 38 14.83 7.43 12.37
C GLU A 38 13.45 6.75 12.27
N LEU A 39 12.98 6.15 13.37
CA LEU A 39 11.69 5.49 13.44
C LEU A 39 10.48 6.45 13.31
N ASN A 40 10.67 7.74 13.60
CA ASN A 40 9.61 8.74 13.59
C ASN A 40 9.80 9.82 12.52
N ASP A 41 10.66 9.59 11.52
CA ASP A 41 10.95 10.53 10.42
C ASP A 41 11.34 11.95 10.90
N ILE A 42 12.05 12.05 12.05
CA ILE A 42 12.50 13.32 12.61
C ILE A 42 13.90 13.67 12.07
N PRO A 43 14.09 14.84 11.43
CA PRO A 43 15.40 15.25 10.93
C PRO A 43 16.45 15.35 12.04
N HIS A 44 17.68 14.91 11.74
CA HIS A 44 18.78 14.93 12.71
C HIS A 44 19.34 16.33 12.99
N ASP A 45 19.09 17.30 12.15
CA ASP A 45 19.66 18.64 12.15
C ASP A 45 18.83 19.71 12.89
N ILE A 46 17.64 19.36 13.39
CA ILE A 46 16.79 20.32 14.12
C ILE A 46 17.28 20.63 15.56
N GLY A 47 18.06 19.74 16.16
CA GLY A 47 18.59 19.92 17.51
C GLY A 47 17.55 19.78 18.63
N THR A 48 17.93 20.16 19.85
CA THR A 48 17.08 20.12 21.04
C THR A 48 17.18 21.42 21.86
N ALA A 49 16.25 21.61 22.77
CA ALA A 49 16.24 22.72 23.73
C ALA A 49 16.19 22.21 25.17
N VAL A 50 16.56 23.06 26.11
CA VAL A 50 16.54 22.76 27.53
C VAL A 50 15.65 23.75 28.27
N ASN A 51 14.66 23.24 29.01
CA ASN A 51 13.86 24.00 29.94
C ASN A 51 14.32 23.74 31.36
N VAL A 52 14.49 24.80 32.15
CA VAL A 52 14.78 24.73 33.60
C VAL A 52 13.51 25.20 34.32
N GLN A 53 12.86 24.27 35.01
CA GLN A 53 11.63 24.56 35.73
C GLN A 53 11.69 24.07 37.20
N GLU A 54 10.87 24.66 38.07
CA GLU A 54 10.70 24.25 39.43
C GLU A 54 10.12 22.83 39.51
N MET A 55 10.66 22.00 40.41
CA MET A 55 10.15 20.67 40.66
C MET A 55 8.94 20.70 41.60
N VAL A 56 7.99 19.79 41.32
CA VAL A 56 6.88 19.44 42.22
C VAL A 56 7.00 17.99 42.63
N PHE A 57 6.52 17.66 43.85
CA PHE A 57 6.81 16.38 44.48
C PHE A 57 5.54 15.59 44.79
N GLY A 58 5.30 14.55 43.96
CA GLY A 58 4.21 13.59 44.14
C GLY A 58 4.36 12.66 45.35
N ASN A 59 5.53 12.66 45.96
CA ASN A 59 5.86 11.83 47.16
C ASN A 59 5.85 12.64 48.47
N SER A 60 5.10 13.75 48.51
CA SER A 60 4.99 14.62 49.72
C SER A 60 3.96 14.17 50.76
N GLY A 61 3.37 12.98 50.63
CA GLY A 61 2.39 12.41 51.53
C GLY A 61 1.13 11.87 50.85
N GLU A 62 0.13 11.55 51.66
CA GLU A 62 -1.12 10.89 51.19
C GLU A 62 -1.99 11.74 50.26
N GLN A 63 -1.82 13.07 50.28
CA GLN A 63 -2.51 14.00 49.35
C GLN A 63 -1.62 14.39 48.18
N SER A 64 -0.64 13.60 47.87
CA SER A 64 0.28 13.80 46.77
C SER A 64 0.37 12.53 45.92
N GLY A 65 0.65 12.70 44.64
CA GLY A 65 0.74 11.60 43.71
C GLY A 65 1.26 12.05 42.33
N THR A 66 1.46 11.13 41.45
CA THR A 66 1.87 11.41 40.07
C THR A 66 1.22 10.41 39.13
N GLY A 67 1.03 10.75 37.86
CA GLY A 67 0.39 9.86 36.90
C GLY A 67 0.47 10.36 35.47
N VAL A 68 -0.10 9.55 34.61
CA VAL A 68 -0.31 9.82 33.20
C VAL A 68 -1.80 9.66 32.84
N ALA A 69 -2.31 10.50 32.00
CA ALA A 69 -3.71 10.42 31.58
C ALA A 69 -3.91 10.90 30.17
N PHE A 70 -4.90 10.33 29.51
CA PHE A 70 -5.39 10.72 28.20
C PHE A 70 -6.74 11.41 28.36
N THR A 71 -6.99 12.45 27.59
CA THR A 71 -8.27 13.15 27.63
C THR A 71 -9.44 12.31 27.10
N ARG A 72 -9.14 11.31 26.28
CA ARG A 72 -10.06 10.27 25.76
C ARG A 72 -9.39 8.91 25.82
N ASN A 73 -10.16 7.85 25.79
CA ASN A 73 -9.61 6.48 25.76
C ASN A 73 -8.80 6.27 24.47
N PRO A 74 -7.48 6.02 24.55
CA PRO A 74 -6.63 5.87 23.38
C PRO A 74 -6.83 4.55 22.61
N VAL A 75 -7.56 3.60 23.19
CA VAL A 75 -7.84 2.29 22.59
C VAL A 75 -9.19 2.29 21.87
N THR A 76 -10.24 2.80 22.52
CA THR A 76 -11.62 2.76 21.98
C THR A 76 -12.04 4.06 21.33
N GLY A 77 -11.48 5.19 21.71
CA GLY A 77 -11.89 6.53 21.28
C GLY A 77 -12.92 7.21 22.18
N ASP A 78 -13.48 6.50 23.16
CA ASP A 78 -14.53 7.01 24.05
C ASP A 78 -14.13 8.34 24.70
N ASN A 79 -15.06 9.30 24.74
CA ASN A 79 -14.88 10.59 25.40
C ASN A 79 -14.95 10.43 26.93
N GLN A 80 -13.95 9.77 27.50
CA GLN A 80 -13.76 9.51 28.90
C GLN A 80 -12.30 9.69 29.26
N LEU A 81 -12.01 10.39 30.36
CA LEU A 81 -10.65 10.49 30.91
C LEU A 81 -10.12 9.10 31.19
N PHE A 82 -8.97 8.77 30.64
CA PHE A 82 -8.35 7.47 30.76
C PHE A 82 -6.92 7.62 31.27
N GLY A 83 -6.53 6.86 32.29
CA GLY A 83 -5.17 7.00 32.80
C GLY A 83 -4.94 6.29 34.14
N GLU A 84 -3.73 6.44 34.62
CA GLU A 84 -3.26 5.78 35.83
C GLU A 84 -2.45 6.76 36.70
N TYR A 85 -2.53 6.58 38.02
CA TYR A 85 -1.75 7.35 38.97
C TYR A 85 -1.31 6.53 40.16
N LEU A 86 -0.24 6.99 40.81
CA LEU A 86 0.26 6.46 42.07
C LEU A 86 0.23 7.54 43.14
N LEU A 87 -0.33 7.20 44.32
CA LEU A 87 -0.23 8.07 45.50
C LEU A 87 1.17 7.97 46.13
N ASN A 88 1.62 9.09 46.68
CA ASN A 88 2.90 9.25 47.37
C ASN A 88 4.04 8.63 46.52
N ALA A 89 4.18 9.08 45.28
CA ALA A 89 5.10 8.55 44.26
C ALA A 89 5.65 9.68 43.38
N GLN A 90 6.78 9.44 42.76
CA GLN A 90 7.36 10.27 41.70
C GLN A 90 7.12 9.60 40.33
N GLY A 91 7.29 10.35 39.22
CA GLY A 91 7.06 9.87 37.86
C GLY A 91 7.83 8.60 37.51
N GLU A 92 9.05 8.45 38.03
CA GLU A 92 9.89 7.28 37.85
C GLU A 92 9.25 6.00 38.43
N ASP A 93 8.49 6.12 39.53
CA ASP A 93 7.79 4.98 40.16
C ASP A 93 6.67 4.41 39.31
N VAL A 94 6.00 5.27 38.49
CA VAL A 94 4.96 4.86 37.54
C VAL A 94 5.59 4.06 36.39
N VAL A 95 6.66 4.58 35.82
CA VAL A 95 7.34 3.97 34.67
C VAL A 95 8.10 2.69 35.03
N ALA A 96 8.65 2.63 36.25
CA ALA A 96 9.45 1.49 36.71
C ALA A 96 8.61 0.21 37.01
N GLY A 97 7.27 0.31 37.06
CA GLY A 97 6.40 -0.82 37.32
C GLY A 97 6.56 -1.50 38.69
N ILE A 98 7.19 -0.83 39.64
CA ILE A 98 7.47 -1.39 41.00
C ILE A 98 6.21 -1.45 41.86
N ARG A 99 5.26 -0.55 41.60
CA ARG A 99 3.97 -0.46 42.28
C ARG A 99 2.85 -0.49 41.25
N THR A 100 1.75 -1.16 41.57
CA THR A 100 0.56 -1.20 40.69
C THR A 100 -0.14 0.16 40.76
N PRO A 101 -0.27 0.88 39.65
CA PRO A 101 -0.99 2.15 39.60
C PRO A 101 -2.49 1.93 39.79
N GLN A 102 -3.19 2.99 40.18
CA GLN A 102 -4.62 3.05 40.33
C GLN A 102 -5.23 3.72 39.09
N ASP A 103 -6.41 3.26 38.70
CA ASP A 103 -7.19 3.88 37.64
C ASP A 103 -7.56 5.31 38.01
N ILE A 104 -7.46 6.24 37.04
CA ILE A 104 -7.70 7.67 37.22
C ILE A 104 -9.13 7.96 37.73
N ASP A 105 -10.12 7.12 37.42
CA ASP A 105 -11.49 7.29 37.92
C ASP A 105 -11.58 7.18 39.45
N THR A 106 -10.65 6.43 40.07
CA THR A 106 -10.61 6.32 41.54
C THR A 106 -10.21 7.63 42.22
N LEU A 107 -9.53 8.55 41.49
CA LEU A 107 -9.18 9.88 42.00
C LEU A 107 -10.40 10.70 42.41
N LYS A 108 -11.55 10.49 41.73
CA LYS A 108 -12.83 11.13 42.08
C LYS A 108 -13.27 10.87 43.51
N ALA A 109 -13.01 9.66 44.03
CA ALA A 109 -13.34 9.30 45.40
C ALA A 109 -12.30 9.79 46.43
N GLN A 110 -11.03 9.80 46.00
CA GLN A 110 -9.88 10.10 46.89
C GLN A 110 -9.60 11.61 46.98
N MET A 111 -9.67 12.32 45.87
CA MET A 111 -9.40 13.76 45.77
C MET A 111 -10.40 14.42 44.79
N PRO A 112 -11.68 14.58 45.19
CA PRO A 112 -12.76 15.05 44.31
C PRO A 112 -12.50 16.43 43.69
N GLU A 113 -11.89 17.37 44.43
CA GLU A 113 -11.57 18.69 43.92
C GLU A 113 -10.48 18.65 42.83
N VAL A 114 -9.44 17.86 43.05
CA VAL A 114 -8.36 17.66 42.08
C VAL A 114 -8.90 16.99 40.81
N HIS A 115 -9.76 15.98 40.98
CA HIS A 115 -10.38 15.28 39.83
C HIS A 115 -11.24 16.24 39.01
N GLN A 116 -12.03 17.09 39.66
CA GLN A 116 -12.88 18.09 38.97
C GLN A 116 -12.00 19.10 38.20
N GLU A 117 -10.95 19.65 38.85
CA GLU A 117 -10.00 20.55 38.20
C GLU A 117 -9.37 19.88 36.98
N PHE A 118 -8.97 18.57 37.09
CA PHE A 118 -8.37 17.83 36.02
C PHE A 118 -9.32 17.70 34.83
N VAL A 119 -10.59 17.32 35.03
CA VAL A 119 -11.61 17.23 33.97
C VAL A 119 -11.83 18.58 33.28
N GLU A 120 -11.79 19.70 34.02
CA GLU A 120 -11.92 21.04 33.43
C GLU A 120 -10.71 21.40 32.57
N VAL A 121 -9.53 21.07 33.02
CA VAL A 121 -8.27 21.29 32.28
C VAL A 121 -8.19 20.42 31.03
N THR A 122 -8.61 19.16 31.07
CA THR A 122 -8.60 18.29 29.89
C THR A 122 -9.47 18.84 28.76
N LYS A 123 -10.66 19.40 29.11
CA LYS A 123 -11.53 20.06 28.13
C LYS A 123 -10.91 21.31 27.52
N GLN A 124 -10.20 22.10 28.33
CA GLN A 124 -9.47 23.27 27.84
C GLN A 124 -8.35 22.87 26.87
N LEU A 125 -7.62 21.81 27.18
CA LEU A 125 -6.54 21.31 26.32
C LEU A 125 -7.10 20.79 24.99
N GLU A 126 -8.14 19.96 24.98
CA GLU A 126 -8.77 19.49 23.75
C GLU A 126 -9.30 20.65 22.89
N THR A 127 -9.95 21.64 23.51
CA THR A 127 -10.47 22.84 22.80
C THR A 127 -9.31 23.63 22.17
N HIS A 128 -8.20 23.76 22.90
CA HIS A 128 -7.03 24.52 22.44
C HIS A 128 -6.26 23.82 21.32
N TYR A 129 -5.94 22.53 21.53
CA TYR A 129 -5.14 21.74 20.58
C TYR A 129 -5.98 21.10 19.47
N LYS A 130 -7.31 21.09 19.61
CA LYS A 130 -8.24 20.45 18.66
C LYS A 130 -7.93 18.97 18.41
N ASP A 131 -7.39 18.30 19.43
CA ASP A 131 -7.02 16.88 19.40
C ASP A 131 -6.94 16.32 20.82
N MET A 132 -7.13 15.00 20.97
CA MET A 132 -6.92 14.34 22.26
C MET A 132 -5.48 14.51 22.73
N GLN A 133 -5.33 14.68 24.04
CA GLN A 133 -4.03 14.92 24.67
C GLN A 133 -3.63 13.80 25.61
N ASP A 134 -2.33 13.49 25.60
CA ASP A 134 -1.59 12.68 26.56
C ASP A 134 -0.93 13.64 27.55
N ILE A 135 -1.20 13.46 28.85
CA ILE A 135 -0.87 14.40 29.91
C ILE A 135 -0.06 13.69 30.99
N GLU A 136 1.08 14.25 31.33
CA GLU A 136 1.83 13.90 32.53
C GLU A 136 1.51 14.92 33.63
N PHE A 137 1.14 14.43 34.82
CA PHE A 137 0.74 15.29 35.91
C PHE A 137 1.30 14.86 37.27
N THR A 138 1.39 15.81 38.19
CA THR A 138 1.74 15.58 39.60
C THR A 138 0.74 16.31 40.48
N ILE A 139 0.35 15.68 41.57
CA ILE A 139 -0.43 16.30 42.64
C ILE A 139 0.51 16.50 43.82
N GLU A 140 0.68 17.72 44.31
CA GLU A 140 1.43 18.03 45.51
C GLU A 140 0.55 18.66 46.52
N ASN A 141 0.32 18.02 47.67
CA ASN A 141 -0.51 18.51 48.79
C ASN A 141 -1.91 18.96 48.34
N GLY A 142 -2.57 18.14 47.50
CA GLY A 142 -3.91 18.40 47.00
C GLY A 142 -4.01 19.44 45.87
N LYS A 143 -2.89 19.88 45.32
CA LYS A 143 -2.84 20.80 44.18
C LYS A 143 -2.34 20.13 42.94
N LEU A 144 -3.09 20.28 41.83
CA LEU A 144 -2.75 19.71 40.52
C LEU A 144 -1.66 20.53 39.82
N TYR A 145 -0.71 19.85 39.21
CA TYR A 145 0.33 20.42 38.34
C TYR A 145 0.44 19.56 37.05
N LEU A 146 0.30 20.23 35.92
CA LEU A 146 0.53 19.62 34.61
C LEU A 146 2.02 19.75 34.27
N LEU A 147 2.67 18.63 33.97
CA LEU A 147 4.10 18.60 33.68
C LEU A 147 4.35 18.68 32.17
N GLN A 148 3.55 17.94 31.40
CA GLN A 148 3.67 17.85 29.96
C GLN A 148 2.31 17.53 29.34
N THR A 149 2.09 18.04 28.12
CA THR A 149 0.99 17.62 27.25
C THR A 149 1.53 17.40 25.84
N ARG A 150 0.96 16.42 25.15
CA ARG A 150 1.27 16.13 23.76
C ARG A 150 0.04 15.48 23.10
N ASN A 151 0.02 15.46 21.75
CA ASN A 151 -1.01 14.73 21.04
C ASN A 151 -0.94 13.24 21.41
N GLY A 152 -2.05 12.68 21.86
CA GLY A 152 -2.11 11.32 22.36
C GLY A 152 -1.91 10.29 21.26
N LYS A 153 -0.97 9.35 21.49
CA LYS A 153 -0.89 8.13 20.65
C LYS A 153 -2.14 7.31 20.90
N ARG A 154 -2.67 6.73 19.82
CA ARG A 154 -3.96 6.04 19.84
C ARG A 154 -4.00 4.94 18.79
N THR A 155 -4.91 3.99 18.96
CA THR A 155 -5.17 2.98 17.94
C THR A 155 -5.80 3.61 16.69
N ALA A 156 -5.73 2.91 15.56
CA ALA A 156 -6.36 3.33 14.32
C ALA A 156 -7.89 3.52 14.48
N ARG A 157 -8.55 2.62 15.22
CA ARG A 157 -9.97 2.73 15.55
C ARG A 157 -10.26 4.00 16.35
N ALA A 158 -9.52 4.21 17.44
CA ALA A 158 -9.69 5.39 18.27
C ALA A 158 -9.47 6.70 17.50
N ALA A 159 -8.54 6.71 16.53
CA ALA A 159 -8.29 7.90 15.70
C ALA A 159 -9.54 8.33 14.91
N ILE A 160 -10.26 7.38 14.33
CA ILE A 160 -11.49 7.65 13.58
C ILE A 160 -12.64 8.03 14.51
N GLU A 161 -12.87 7.24 15.58
CA GLU A 161 -13.94 7.51 16.55
C GLU A 161 -13.78 8.91 17.15
N ILE A 162 -12.57 9.27 17.59
CA ILE A 162 -12.26 10.60 18.15
C ILE A 162 -12.50 11.71 17.13
N ALA A 163 -12.05 11.53 15.88
CA ALA A 163 -12.22 12.52 14.83
C ALA A 163 -13.70 12.80 14.55
N VAL A 164 -14.53 11.75 14.48
CA VAL A 164 -15.97 11.85 14.26
C VAL A 164 -16.66 12.48 15.46
N ASP A 165 -16.36 12.06 16.67
CA ASP A 165 -16.93 12.60 17.89
C ASP A 165 -16.60 14.08 18.07
N MET A 166 -15.36 14.50 17.84
CA MET A 166 -14.96 15.91 17.94
C MET A 166 -15.69 16.80 16.93
N VAL A 167 -16.02 16.29 15.73
CA VAL A 167 -16.88 17.00 14.77
C VAL A 167 -18.31 17.10 15.30
N ASN A 168 -18.87 16.01 15.83
CA ASN A 168 -20.23 15.98 16.36
C ASN A 168 -20.38 16.88 17.59
N GLU A 169 -19.33 17.02 18.40
CA GLU A 169 -19.24 17.93 19.53
C GLU A 169 -19.01 19.40 19.12
N GLY A 170 -18.68 19.65 17.84
CA GLY A 170 -18.40 20.99 17.32
C GLY A 170 -17.03 21.56 17.70
N LEU A 171 -16.10 20.71 18.14
CA LEU A 171 -14.72 21.09 18.48
C LEU A 171 -13.85 21.31 17.25
N ILE A 172 -14.07 20.51 16.20
CA ILE A 172 -13.38 20.59 14.93
C ILE A 172 -14.38 20.52 13.77
N THR A 173 -13.97 20.97 12.59
CA THR A 173 -14.72 20.83 11.36
C THR A 173 -14.46 19.47 10.71
N ARG A 174 -15.36 19.00 9.81
CA ARG A 174 -15.13 17.79 9.00
C ARG A 174 -13.79 17.83 8.26
N LYS A 175 -13.43 18.99 7.76
CA LYS A 175 -12.18 19.21 7.02
C LYS A 175 -10.96 19.05 7.92
N GLU A 176 -10.99 19.60 9.15
CA GLU A 176 -9.94 19.40 10.13
C GLU A 176 -9.84 17.93 10.57
N ALA A 177 -10.97 17.23 10.74
CA ALA A 177 -10.99 15.81 11.04
C ALA A 177 -10.28 15.00 9.96
N VAL A 178 -10.62 15.22 8.68
CA VAL A 178 -10.00 14.55 7.53
C VAL A 178 -8.50 14.87 7.44
N ALA A 179 -8.08 16.09 7.71
CA ALA A 179 -6.68 16.50 7.67
C ALA A 179 -5.81 15.85 8.77
N ASN A 180 -6.39 15.54 9.93
CA ASN A 180 -5.62 15.11 11.10
C ASN A 180 -5.44 13.59 11.26
N VAL A 181 -6.23 12.76 10.56
CA VAL A 181 -6.13 11.29 10.65
C VAL A 181 -5.01 10.77 9.75
N ASP A 182 -4.11 9.96 10.28
CA ASP A 182 -3.05 9.33 9.48
C ASP A 182 -3.64 8.32 8.48
N VAL A 183 -3.24 8.40 7.22
CA VAL A 183 -3.67 7.46 6.16
C VAL A 183 -3.35 6.01 6.52
N LYS A 184 -2.23 5.76 7.22
CA LYS A 184 -1.86 4.42 7.69
C LYS A 184 -2.90 3.80 8.64
N SER A 185 -3.63 4.64 9.39
CA SER A 185 -4.72 4.17 10.26
C SER A 185 -5.84 3.51 9.48
N ILE A 186 -6.13 3.99 8.26
CA ILE A 186 -7.14 3.40 7.39
C ILE A 186 -6.73 1.98 6.96
N ASP A 187 -5.48 1.80 6.53
CA ASP A 187 -4.98 0.49 6.09
C ASP A 187 -5.06 -0.55 7.23
N GLN A 188 -4.74 -0.15 8.46
CA GLN A 188 -4.85 -1.02 9.63
C GLN A 188 -6.30 -1.45 9.92
N LEU A 189 -7.29 -0.59 9.67
CA LEU A 189 -8.70 -0.90 9.91
C LEU A 189 -9.30 -1.85 8.88
N LEU A 190 -8.72 -1.96 7.69
CA LEU A 190 -9.23 -2.78 6.60
C LEU A 190 -8.77 -4.24 6.65
N HIS A 191 -7.77 -4.54 7.46
CA HIS A 191 -7.17 -5.86 7.56
C HIS A 191 -7.29 -6.45 8.98
N PRO A 192 -7.30 -7.78 9.12
CA PRO A 192 -7.16 -8.42 10.43
C PRO A 192 -5.85 -8.02 11.10
N ASN A 193 -5.84 -7.91 12.42
CA ASN A 193 -4.66 -7.65 13.22
C ASN A 193 -4.51 -8.71 14.31
N PHE A 194 -3.31 -8.95 14.82
CA PHE A 194 -3.10 -9.79 15.99
C PHE A 194 -3.44 -9.03 17.27
N LYS A 195 -3.91 -9.77 18.29
CA LYS A 195 -4.10 -9.21 19.64
C LYS A 195 -2.74 -8.88 20.27
N GLU A 196 -2.57 -7.67 20.78
CA GLU A 196 -1.31 -7.20 21.39
C GLU A 196 -0.87 -8.11 22.54
N GLU A 197 -1.79 -8.51 23.40
CA GLU A 197 -1.52 -9.42 24.54
C GLU A 197 -1.01 -10.79 24.09
N ALA A 198 -1.42 -11.27 22.92
CA ALA A 198 -0.95 -12.52 22.35
C ALA A 198 0.44 -12.37 21.68
N LEU A 199 0.73 -11.22 21.11
CA LEU A 199 2.04 -10.92 20.52
C LEU A 199 3.17 -10.84 21.56
N GLU A 200 2.88 -10.33 22.78
CA GLU A 200 3.87 -10.24 23.87
C GLU A 200 4.39 -11.62 24.32
N GLN A 201 3.58 -12.65 24.13
CA GLN A 201 3.91 -14.04 24.53
C GLN A 201 4.42 -14.88 23.34
N ALA A 202 4.41 -14.35 22.15
CA ALA A 202 4.75 -15.06 20.93
C ALA A 202 6.26 -15.26 20.75
N THR A 203 6.64 -16.42 20.21
CA THR A 203 8.04 -16.69 19.83
C THR A 203 8.31 -16.07 18.46
N VAL A 204 9.26 -15.17 18.40
CA VAL A 204 9.63 -14.44 17.16
C VAL A 204 10.49 -15.32 16.26
N ILE A 205 10.18 -15.36 14.99
CA ILE A 205 10.99 -15.96 13.92
C ILE A 205 11.88 -14.88 13.27
N SER A 206 11.27 -13.76 12.86
CA SER A 206 11.93 -12.63 12.21
C SER A 206 11.28 -11.30 12.62
N LYS A 207 12.10 -10.24 12.68
CA LYS A 207 11.70 -8.83 12.79
C LYS A 207 12.36 -7.95 11.72
N LEU A 208 12.98 -8.56 10.73
CA LEU A 208 13.68 -7.86 9.65
C LEU A 208 12.92 -7.93 8.31
N GLY A 209 11.74 -8.53 8.31
CA GLY A 209 10.89 -8.57 7.12
C GLY A 209 10.34 -7.19 6.76
N LEU A 210 10.12 -6.96 5.46
CA LEU A 210 9.48 -5.75 4.97
C LEU A 210 7.95 -5.94 4.91
N PRO A 211 7.15 -5.01 5.48
CA PRO A 211 5.69 -5.07 5.50
C PRO A 211 5.10 -4.81 4.10
N ALA A 212 5.14 -5.82 3.24
CA ALA A 212 4.81 -5.69 1.83
C ALA A 212 3.32 -5.57 1.54
N SER A 213 2.47 -6.26 2.30
CA SER A 213 1.01 -6.12 2.25
C SER A 213 0.43 -6.35 3.63
N PRO A 214 -0.41 -5.43 4.15
CA PRO A 214 -0.87 -5.45 5.53
C PRO A 214 -1.79 -6.64 5.85
N GLY A 215 -1.98 -6.90 7.15
CA GLY A 215 -2.86 -7.92 7.69
C GLY A 215 -2.12 -8.92 8.56
N ALA A 216 -2.90 -9.61 9.40
CA ALA A 216 -2.44 -10.70 10.25
C ALA A 216 -2.98 -12.03 9.71
N ALA A 217 -2.12 -12.98 9.45
CA ALA A 217 -2.52 -14.29 8.94
C ALA A 217 -1.74 -15.43 9.62
N THR A 218 -2.39 -16.54 9.80
CA THR A 218 -1.80 -17.74 10.39
C THR A 218 -2.11 -18.94 9.50
N GLY A 219 -1.12 -19.81 9.28
CA GLY A 219 -1.30 -21.02 8.50
C GLY A 219 -0.11 -21.96 8.58
N GLN A 220 -0.25 -23.13 7.95
CA GLN A 220 0.80 -24.12 7.84
C GLN A 220 1.80 -23.72 6.76
N VAL A 221 3.08 -23.87 7.04
CA VAL A 221 4.17 -23.58 6.09
C VAL A 221 4.09 -24.54 4.91
N VAL A 222 4.12 -23.98 3.70
CA VAL A 222 4.25 -24.73 2.44
C VAL A 222 5.29 -24.05 1.54
N PHE A 223 5.93 -24.81 0.64
CA PHE A 223 7.10 -24.36 -0.11
C PHE A 223 6.90 -24.29 -1.63
N SER A 224 5.78 -24.78 -2.14
CA SER A 224 5.44 -24.68 -3.56
C SER A 224 4.00 -24.20 -3.77
N ALA A 225 3.72 -23.69 -4.96
CA ALA A 225 2.37 -23.28 -5.35
C ALA A 225 1.41 -24.48 -5.38
N GLU A 226 1.89 -25.61 -5.82
CA GLU A 226 1.13 -26.88 -5.88
C GLU A 226 0.75 -27.35 -4.47
N ASP A 227 1.73 -27.40 -3.54
CA ASP A 227 1.47 -27.78 -2.15
C ASP A 227 0.48 -26.82 -1.49
N ALA A 228 0.60 -25.50 -1.75
CA ALA A 228 -0.33 -24.52 -1.23
C ALA A 228 -1.77 -24.78 -1.68
N LYS A 229 -1.95 -25.05 -2.96
CA LYS A 229 -3.28 -25.35 -3.54
C LYS A 229 -3.83 -26.66 -2.99
N GLU A 230 -3.02 -27.73 -2.98
CA GLU A 230 -3.44 -29.05 -2.48
C GLU A 230 -3.87 -28.99 -1.00
N GLN A 231 -3.10 -28.31 -0.15
CA GLN A 231 -3.43 -28.20 1.27
C GLN A 231 -4.65 -27.30 1.51
N ALA A 232 -4.79 -26.21 0.75
CA ALA A 232 -5.97 -25.35 0.83
C ALA A 232 -7.25 -26.09 0.38
N GLU A 233 -7.19 -26.90 -0.66
CA GLU A 233 -8.33 -27.76 -1.10
C GLU A 233 -8.74 -28.78 -0.04
N LYS A 234 -7.80 -29.21 0.81
CA LYS A 234 -8.08 -30.07 1.99
C LYS A 234 -8.66 -29.29 3.18
N GLY A 235 -8.78 -27.97 3.07
CA GLY A 235 -9.31 -27.08 4.11
C GLY A 235 -8.30 -26.59 5.13
N HIS A 236 -6.99 -26.74 4.87
CA HIS A 236 -5.94 -26.18 5.69
C HIS A 236 -5.67 -24.72 5.32
N ARG A 237 -5.44 -23.85 6.30
CA ARG A 237 -4.89 -22.52 6.10
C ARG A 237 -3.39 -22.67 5.87
N VAL A 238 -2.84 -22.07 4.82
CA VAL A 238 -1.44 -22.22 4.47
C VAL A 238 -0.73 -20.89 4.31
N VAL A 239 0.57 -20.87 4.59
CA VAL A 239 1.48 -19.76 4.36
C VAL A 239 2.54 -20.22 3.37
N LEU A 240 2.58 -19.57 2.21
CA LEU A 240 3.55 -19.88 1.16
C LEU A 240 4.87 -19.19 1.49
N MET A 241 5.92 -19.98 1.72
CA MET A 241 7.26 -19.51 2.03
C MET A 241 8.24 -19.86 0.90
N ARG A 242 8.78 -18.84 0.26
CA ARG A 242 9.68 -19.00 -0.90
C ARG A 242 10.91 -18.10 -0.77
N PRO A 243 12.06 -18.41 -1.38
CA PRO A 243 13.13 -17.41 -1.54
C PRO A 243 12.65 -16.18 -2.33
N GLU A 244 11.91 -16.40 -3.41
CA GLU A 244 11.24 -15.40 -4.25
C GLU A 244 10.03 -16.02 -4.92
N THR A 245 9.07 -15.22 -5.41
CA THR A 245 7.92 -15.71 -6.19
C THR A 245 8.04 -15.30 -7.65
N SER A 246 7.45 -16.12 -8.52
CA SER A 246 7.33 -15.89 -9.96
C SER A 246 5.86 -15.86 -10.40
N PRO A 247 5.52 -15.44 -11.62
CA PRO A 247 4.16 -15.52 -12.14
C PRO A 247 3.53 -16.92 -12.11
N GLU A 248 4.35 -17.96 -12.10
CA GLU A 248 3.90 -19.37 -12.01
C GLU A 248 3.35 -19.69 -10.60
N ASP A 249 3.74 -18.95 -9.57
CA ASP A 249 3.29 -19.15 -8.19
C ASP A 249 1.90 -18.55 -7.89
N ILE A 250 1.26 -17.85 -8.83
CA ILE A 250 0.00 -17.09 -8.60
C ILE A 250 -1.12 -17.97 -8.02
N GLU A 251 -1.32 -19.19 -8.51
CA GLU A 251 -2.37 -20.07 -7.99
C GLU A 251 -2.11 -20.45 -6.53
N GLY A 252 -0.85 -20.69 -6.16
CA GLY A 252 -0.45 -20.95 -4.76
C GLY A 252 -0.57 -19.72 -3.88
N MET A 253 -0.25 -18.55 -4.41
CA MET A 253 -0.43 -17.27 -3.69
C MET A 253 -1.92 -16.98 -3.42
N ILE A 254 -2.81 -17.27 -4.37
CA ILE A 254 -4.26 -17.14 -4.20
C ILE A 254 -4.77 -18.08 -3.12
N ALA A 255 -4.28 -19.32 -3.09
CA ALA A 255 -4.68 -20.34 -2.13
C ALA A 255 -4.17 -20.08 -0.71
N SER A 256 -3.10 -19.29 -0.55
CA SER A 256 -2.45 -19.03 0.73
C SER A 256 -3.11 -17.88 1.51
N GLU A 257 -3.03 -17.95 2.84
CA GLU A 257 -3.44 -16.86 3.75
C GLU A 257 -2.38 -15.75 3.80
N ALA A 258 -1.11 -16.13 3.72
CA ALA A 258 0.00 -15.19 3.64
C ALA A 258 1.12 -15.69 2.72
N ILE A 259 1.92 -14.73 2.25
CA ILE A 259 3.12 -14.99 1.45
C ILE A 259 4.34 -14.41 2.18
N VAL A 260 5.40 -15.20 2.27
CA VAL A 260 6.68 -14.79 2.88
C VAL A 260 7.82 -15.07 1.91
N THR A 261 8.69 -14.07 1.68
CA THR A 261 9.89 -14.26 0.87
C THR A 261 11.15 -13.75 1.59
N THR A 262 12.29 -14.45 1.36
CA THR A 262 13.59 -13.99 1.89
C THR A 262 14.24 -12.97 0.99
N HIS A 263 13.90 -12.94 -0.29
CA HIS A 263 14.37 -11.95 -1.27
C HIS A 263 13.22 -11.06 -1.75
N GLY A 264 13.59 -9.92 -2.30
CA GLY A 264 12.64 -8.95 -2.84
C GLY A 264 12.30 -7.84 -1.86
N GLY A 265 11.90 -6.72 -2.41
CA GLY A 265 11.48 -5.52 -1.67
C GLY A 265 9.98 -5.28 -1.77
N MET A 266 9.55 -4.10 -1.35
CA MET A 266 8.15 -3.64 -1.37
C MET A 266 7.52 -3.58 -2.77
N THR A 267 8.33 -3.69 -3.82
CA THR A 267 7.91 -3.64 -5.23
C THR A 267 8.15 -4.96 -5.97
N SER A 268 8.59 -6.01 -5.27
CA SER A 268 8.78 -7.35 -5.83
C SER A 268 7.46 -7.96 -6.33
N HIS A 269 7.55 -9.01 -7.13
CA HIS A 269 6.38 -9.75 -7.62
C HIS A 269 5.47 -10.20 -6.46
N ALA A 270 6.06 -10.79 -5.40
CA ALA A 270 5.30 -11.20 -4.21
C ALA A 270 4.52 -10.03 -3.60
N ALA A 271 5.17 -8.88 -3.39
CA ALA A 271 4.57 -7.70 -2.79
C ALA A 271 3.43 -7.12 -3.63
N VAL A 272 3.62 -6.98 -4.93
CA VAL A 272 2.64 -6.38 -5.85
C VAL A 272 1.40 -7.27 -5.98
N VAL A 273 1.61 -8.56 -6.19
CA VAL A 273 0.52 -9.53 -6.36
C VAL A 273 -0.26 -9.69 -5.06
N ALA A 274 0.42 -9.85 -3.92
CA ALA A 274 -0.24 -9.98 -2.62
C ALA A 274 -1.09 -8.75 -2.28
N ARG A 275 -0.58 -7.53 -2.51
CA ARG A 275 -1.36 -6.29 -2.34
C ARG A 275 -2.57 -6.23 -3.27
N GLY A 276 -2.40 -6.65 -4.52
CA GLY A 276 -3.52 -6.75 -5.46
C GLY A 276 -4.63 -7.66 -4.95
N MET A 277 -4.27 -8.76 -4.33
CA MET A 277 -5.19 -9.76 -3.79
C MET A 277 -5.69 -9.45 -2.37
N GLY A 278 -5.19 -8.41 -1.70
CA GLY A 278 -5.47 -8.14 -0.27
C GLY A 278 -4.96 -9.24 0.67
N LYS A 279 -3.92 -9.97 0.27
CA LYS A 279 -3.29 -11.04 1.07
C LYS A 279 -2.15 -10.48 1.89
N CYS A 280 -2.03 -10.96 3.13
CA CYS A 280 -0.90 -10.65 4.00
C CYS A 280 0.42 -11.03 3.32
N CYS A 281 1.42 -10.14 3.34
CA CYS A 281 2.71 -10.43 2.72
C CYS A 281 3.86 -9.76 3.44
N VAL A 282 4.91 -10.54 3.67
CA VAL A 282 6.20 -10.07 4.20
C VAL A 282 7.30 -10.49 3.22
N THR A 283 8.14 -9.55 2.81
CA THR A 283 9.23 -9.80 1.86
C THR A 283 10.59 -9.43 2.46
N GLY A 284 11.67 -9.95 1.89
CA GLY A 284 13.01 -9.56 2.30
C GLY A 284 13.41 -9.98 3.72
N CYS A 285 12.88 -11.10 4.23
CA CYS A 285 13.24 -11.64 5.55
C CYS A 285 14.69 -12.18 5.53
N SER A 286 15.66 -11.29 5.62
CA SER A 286 17.09 -11.62 5.42
C SER A 286 17.73 -12.42 6.57
N ASP A 287 17.07 -12.53 7.72
CA ASP A 287 17.45 -13.32 8.89
C ASP A 287 16.83 -14.74 8.90
N VAL A 288 16.12 -15.09 7.82
CA VAL A 288 15.49 -16.40 7.64
C VAL A 288 16.07 -17.06 6.38
N GLU A 289 16.39 -18.35 6.44
CA GLU A 289 16.81 -19.15 5.30
C GLU A 289 15.71 -20.17 4.94
N ILE A 290 15.25 -20.13 3.70
CA ILE A 290 14.23 -21.06 3.18
C ILE A 290 14.86 -22.09 2.27
N ASP A 291 14.89 -23.34 2.71
CA ASP A 291 15.34 -24.50 1.93
C ASP A 291 14.12 -25.22 1.33
N THR A 292 13.80 -24.90 0.09
CA THR A 292 12.67 -25.49 -0.63
C THR A 292 12.85 -26.96 -0.96
N LEU A 293 14.10 -27.46 -1.06
CA LEU A 293 14.38 -28.86 -1.36
C LEU A 293 14.17 -29.75 -0.15
N ASN A 294 14.62 -29.31 1.02
CA ASN A 294 14.42 -30.02 2.27
C ASN A 294 13.11 -29.64 2.97
N LYS A 295 12.35 -28.69 2.41
CA LYS A 295 11.09 -28.19 2.96
C LYS A 295 11.23 -27.71 4.41
N THR A 296 12.25 -26.88 4.68
CA THR A 296 12.60 -26.39 6.01
C THR A 296 12.92 -24.91 5.97
N VAL A 297 12.50 -24.19 7.03
CA VAL A 297 12.85 -22.79 7.27
C VAL A 297 13.77 -22.72 8.47
N TYR A 298 14.95 -22.16 8.32
CA TYR A 298 15.91 -21.94 9.41
C TYR A 298 15.87 -20.49 9.86
N TYR A 299 15.84 -20.27 11.17
CA TYR A 299 15.90 -18.96 11.80
C TYR A 299 16.80 -19.01 13.05
N SER A 300 17.09 -17.86 13.69
CA SER A 300 18.12 -17.77 14.76
C SER A 300 17.99 -18.79 15.87
N ASP A 301 16.76 -19.13 16.29
CA ASP A 301 16.47 -19.93 17.48
C ASP A 301 15.87 -21.30 17.16
N GLY A 302 15.75 -21.69 15.87
CA GLY A 302 15.18 -22.98 15.53
C GLY A 302 14.95 -23.21 14.04
N GLU A 303 14.11 -24.19 13.74
CA GLU A 303 13.68 -24.55 12.41
C GLU A 303 12.18 -24.83 12.36
N LEU A 304 11.58 -24.63 11.21
CA LEU A 304 10.18 -25.01 10.90
C LEU A 304 10.18 -25.93 9.71
N ASN A 305 9.38 -26.99 9.77
CA ASN A 305 9.20 -27.94 8.70
C ASN A 305 7.85 -27.71 8.00
N GLU A 306 7.67 -28.32 6.82
CA GLU A 306 6.39 -28.29 6.13
C GLU A 306 5.25 -28.74 7.03
N GLY A 307 4.19 -27.94 7.09
CA GLY A 307 3.03 -28.19 7.94
C GLY A 307 3.11 -27.59 9.34
N ASP A 308 4.27 -27.08 9.78
CA ASP A 308 4.36 -26.31 11.03
C ASP A 308 3.58 -24.99 10.89
N VAL A 309 3.00 -24.52 11.99
CA VAL A 309 2.16 -23.33 11.97
C VAL A 309 3.01 -22.09 12.20
N VAL A 310 2.80 -21.06 11.37
CA VAL A 310 3.43 -19.74 11.46
C VAL A 310 2.36 -18.65 11.42
N SER A 311 2.60 -17.58 12.16
CA SER A 311 1.81 -16.35 12.11
C SER A 311 2.63 -15.23 11.48
N VAL A 312 2.02 -14.51 10.54
CA VAL A 312 2.65 -13.48 9.71
C VAL A 312 1.94 -12.16 9.93
N ASP A 313 2.69 -11.13 10.33
CA ASP A 313 2.20 -9.77 10.46
C ASP A 313 2.70 -8.93 9.27
N GLY A 314 1.84 -8.78 8.29
CA GLY A 314 2.12 -8.00 7.09
C GLY A 314 2.11 -6.49 7.33
N SER A 315 1.67 -6.02 8.51
CA SER A 315 1.65 -4.60 8.87
C SER A 315 2.98 -4.15 9.50
N THR A 316 3.66 -5.05 10.22
CA THR A 316 4.96 -4.79 10.86
C THR A 316 6.12 -5.42 10.11
N GLY A 317 5.88 -6.51 9.38
CA GLY A 317 6.90 -7.35 8.75
C GLY A 317 7.41 -8.48 9.63
N ASP A 318 6.78 -8.71 10.77
CA ASP A 318 7.21 -9.69 11.76
C ASP A 318 6.65 -11.09 11.48
N LEU A 319 7.43 -12.12 11.84
CA LEU A 319 7.04 -13.53 11.76
C LEU A 319 7.13 -14.19 13.14
N TYR A 320 6.16 -15.04 13.43
CA TYR A 320 6.04 -15.71 14.73
C TYR A 320 5.76 -17.21 14.61
N VAL A 321 6.24 -18.00 15.55
CA VAL A 321 5.96 -19.44 15.65
C VAL A 321 4.56 -19.66 16.20
N GLY A 322 3.81 -20.57 15.58
CA GLY A 322 2.50 -21.00 16.06
C GLY A 322 1.34 -20.09 15.66
N GLU A 323 0.17 -20.41 16.19
CA GLU A 323 -1.07 -19.66 15.94
C GLU A 323 -1.22 -18.54 16.96
N ILE A 324 -1.44 -17.32 16.46
CA ILE A 324 -1.73 -16.12 17.26
C ILE A 324 -3.17 -15.69 17.00
N GLU A 325 -3.90 -15.34 18.05
CA GLU A 325 -5.29 -14.89 17.94
C GLU A 325 -5.38 -13.55 17.21
N THR A 326 -6.30 -13.49 16.22
CA THR A 326 -6.55 -12.30 15.41
C THR A 326 -7.84 -11.59 15.80
N VAL A 327 -7.87 -10.28 15.58
CA VAL A 327 -9.08 -9.45 15.61
C VAL A 327 -9.43 -9.09 14.17
N ASN A 328 -10.67 -9.40 13.78
CA ASN A 328 -11.15 -9.06 12.43
C ASN A 328 -11.31 -7.55 12.26
N ALA A 329 -11.14 -7.08 11.02
CA ALA A 329 -11.50 -5.72 10.64
C ALA A 329 -13.01 -5.49 10.87
N GLU A 330 -13.35 -4.52 11.72
CA GLU A 330 -14.73 -4.10 11.96
C GLU A 330 -14.89 -2.67 11.42
N HIS A 331 -15.82 -2.51 10.46
CA HIS A 331 -16.23 -1.18 10.00
C HIS A 331 -17.25 -0.62 11.00
N SER A 332 -16.89 0.45 11.70
CA SER A 332 -17.81 1.16 12.58
C SER A 332 -18.63 2.21 11.80
N GLU A 333 -19.78 2.63 12.35
CA GLU A 333 -20.56 3.74 11.79
C GLU A 333 -19.70 5.02 11.65
N ALA A 334 -18.79 5.23 12.59
CA ALA A 334 -17.85 6.35 12.55
C ALA A 334 -16.88 6.23 11.34
N PHE A 335 -16.40 5.01 11.01
CA PHE A 335 -15.58 4.81 9.84
C PHE A 335 -16.33 5.15 8.54
N GLU A 336 -17.57 4.69 8.39
CA GLU A 336 -18.39 4.99 7.22
C GLU A 336 -18.62 6.50 7.08
N GLN A 337 -18.98 7.18 8.18
CA GLN A 337 -19.18 8.63 8.21
C GLN A 337 -17.90 9.41 7.89
N PHE A 338 -16.76 8.98 8.40
CA PHE A 338 -15.47 9.59 8.13
C PHE A 338 -15.06 9.44 6.65
N MET A 339 -15.29 8.28 6.06
CA MET A 339 -15.02 8.03 4.64
C MET A 339 -15.93 8.87 3.73
N GLU A 340 -17.21 9.05 4.08
CA GLU A 340 -18.11 9.94 3.36
C GLU A 340 -17.58 11.40 3.34
N TRP A 341 -17.10 11.91 4.47
CA TRP A 341 -16.50 13.25 4.53
C TRP A 341 -15.22 13.35 3.70
N SER A 342 -14.44 12.28 3.66
CA SER A 342 -13.24 12.22 2.84
C SER A 342 -13.57 12.24 1.36
N GLU A 343 -14.58 11.49 0.91
CA GLU A 343 -15.06 11.52 -0.49
C GLU A 343 -15.61 12.89 -0.89
N GLU A 344 -16.39 13.54 -0.02
CA GLU A 344 -16.93 14.90 -0.27
C GLU A 344 -15.82 15.94 -0.43
N THR A 345 -14.70 15.77 0.26
CA THR A 345 -13.57 16.72 0.24
C THR A 345 -12.63 16.47 -0.94
N ALA A 346 -12.52 15.23 -1.41
CA ALA A 346 -11.57 14.83 -2.44
C ALA A 346 -11.90 15.42 -3.82
N ARG A 347 -10.89 15.99 -4.52
CA ARG A 347 -10.98 16.42 -5.92
C ARG A 347 -10.64 15.30 -6.90
N LEU A 348 -9.51 14.62 -6.65
CA LEU A 348 -9.07 13.49 -7.44
C LEU A 348 -10.04 12.32 -7.28
N GLN A 349 -10.47 11.73 -8.39
CA GLN A 349 -11.18 10.47 -8.33
C GLN A 349 -10.22 9.33 -7.97
N VAL A 350 -10.68 8.40 -7.16
CA VAL A 350 -9.95 7.16 -6.91
C VAL A 350 -10.63 6.02 -7.66
N ARG A 351 -9.87 5.37 -8.53
CA ARG A 351 -10.25 4.15 -9.25
C ARG A 351 -9.47 2.96 -8.67
N MET A 352 -9.85 1.75 -9.03
CA MET A 352 -9.14 0.54 -8.63
C MET A 352 -8.38 -0.10 -9.79
N ASN A 353 -7.31 -0.83 -9.46
CA ASN A 353 -6.68 -1.82 -10.33
C ASN A 353 -7.28 -3.19 -9.96
N ALA A 354 -8.03 -3.80 -10.86
CA ALA A 354 -8.73 -5.06 -10.56
C ALA A 354 -9.03 -5.85 -11.84
N GLU A 355 -8.85 -7.15 -11.78
CA GLU A 355 -9.11 -8.08 -12.88
C GLU A 355 -10.16 -9.14 -12.53
N THR A 356 -10.40 -9.41 -11.24
CA THR A 356 -11.33 -10.44 -10.79
C THR A 356 -12.66 -9.86 -10.30
N PRO A 357 -13.77 -10.60 -10.43
CA PRO A 357 -15.05 -10.17 -9.87
C PRO A 357 -15.02 -9.88 -8.37
N GLN A 358 -14.16 -10.57 -7.61
CA GLN A 358 -14.01 -10.38 -6.17
C GLN A 358 -13.36 -9.03 -5.87
N ASP A 359 -12.25 -8.72 -6.54
CA ASP A 359 -11.53 -7.46 -6.38
C ASP A 359 -12.40 -6.27 -6.77
N ILE A 360 -13.15 -6.41 -7.88
CA ILE A 360 -14.06 -5.36 -8.37
C ILE A 360 -15.15 -5.05 -7.33
N LYS A 361 -15.77 -6.09 -6.75
CA LYS A 361 -16.76 -5.91 -5.68
C LYS A 361 -16.16 -5.26 -4.46
N ALA A 362 -14.97 -5.72 -4.02
CA ALA A 362 -14.26 -5.13 -2.89
C ALA A 362 -13.94 -3.64 -3.13
N GLY A 363 -13.37 -3.30 -4.30
CA GLY A 363 -13.03 -1.92 -4.62
C GLY A 363 -14.25 -0.99 -4.69
N TYR A 364 -15.38 -1.45 -5.25
CA TYR A 364 -16.61 -0.65 -5.24
C TYR A 364 -17.19 -0.50 -3.83
N ASN A 365 -17.12 -1.52 -2.99
CA ASN A 365 -17.51 -1.43 -1.59
C ASN A 365 -16.62 -0.42 -0.82
N PHE A 366 -15.36 -0.27 -1.21
CA PHE A 366 -14.44 0.70 -0.66
C PHE A 366 -14.54 2.11 -1.28
N GLY A 367 -15.49 2.36 -2.18
CA GLY A 367 -15.75 3.68 -2.74
C GLY A 367 -15.05 4.00 -4.06
N ALA A 368 -14.43 3.04 -4.74
CA ALA A 368 -13.81 3.26 -6.06
C ALA A 368 -14.83 3.78 -7.08
N LYS A 369 -14.43 4.74 -7.90
CA LYS A 369 -15.31 5.39 -8.90
C LYS A 369 -15.25 4.75 -10.30
N GLY A 370 -14.44 3.69 -10.44
CA GLY A 370 -14.27 2.94 -11.68
C GLY A 370 -13.05 2.02 -11.60
N ILE A 371 -12.72 1.39 -12.71
CA ILE A 371 -11.51 0.59 -12.86
C ILE A 371 -10.50 1.40 -13.68
N GLY A 372 -9.36 1.71 -13.06
CA GLY A 372 -8.27 2.45 -13.71
C GLY A 372 -7.24 1.57 -14.41
N LEU A 373 -7.25 0.27 -14.12
CA LEU A 373 -6.41 -0.71 -14.79
C LEU A 373 -6.97 -2.12 -14.66
N VAL A 374 -7.26 -2.73 -15.82
CA VAL A 374 -7.39 -4.18 -15.98
C VAL A 374 -6.14 -4.65 -16.72
N ARG A 375 -5.35 -5.53 -16.12
CA ARG A 375 -4.16 -6.14 -16.75
C ARG A 375 -4.59 -7.43 -17.45
N THR A 376 -4.62 -7.42 -18.78
CA THR A 376 -5.10 -8.58 -19.54
C THR A 376 -4.16 -9.78 -19.47
N GLU A 377 -2.89 -9.60 -19.16
CA GLU A 377 -1.93 -10.69 -18.96
C GLU A 377 -2.36 -11.66 -17.86
N HIS A 378 -2.98 -11.17 -16.78
CA HIS A 378 -3.43 -12.03 -15.70
C HIS A 378 -4.56 -12.99 -16.10
N MET A 379 -5.27 -12.68 -17.19
CA MET A 379 -6.32 -13.55 -17.71
C MET A 379 -5.79 -14.80 -18.41
N PHE A 380 -4.48 -14.88 -18.68
CA PHE A 380 -3.87 -16.01 -19.41
C PHE A 380 -3.27 -17.09 -18.48
N PHE A 381 -3.19 -16.85 -17.17
CA PHE A 381 -2.47 -17.77 -16.26
C PHE A 381 -3.27 -19.02 -15.81
N GLY A 382 -4.52 -19.22 -16.21
CA GLY A 382 -5.18 -20.50 -16.00
C GLY A 382 -4.59 -21.60 -16.90
N ALA A 383 -4.46 -22.83 -16.41
CA ALA A 383 -3.78 -23.94 -17.11
C ALA A 383 -4.28 -24.17 -18.56
N GLU A 384 -5.62 -24.15 -18.76
CA GLU A 384 -6.21 -24.32 -20.11
C GLU A 384 -5.96 -23.10 -21.03
N ARG A 385 -5.87 -21.92 -20.44
CA ARG A 385 -5.65 -20.65 -21.17
C ARG A 385 -4.19 -20.49 -21.55
N LEU A 386 -3.28 -20.83 -20.64
CA LEU A 386 -1.85 -20.74 -20.86
C LEU A 386 -1.39 -21.66 -21.97
N ILE A 387 -1.97 -22.85 -22.11
CA ILE A 387 -1.63 -23.77 -23.21
C ILE A 387 -2.03 -23.19 -24.57
N GLU A 388 -3.14 -22.49 -24.70
CA GLU A 388 -3.55 -21.85 -25.95
C GLU A 388 -2.67 -20.61 -26.26
N MET A 389 -2.26 -19.85 -25.24
CA MET A 389 -1.26 -18.78 -25.42
C MET A 389 0.08 -19.33 -25.92
N ARG A 390 0.53 -20.45 -25.36
CA ARG A 390 1.71 -21.17 -25.81
C ARG A 390 1.55 -21.68 -27.26
N ARG A 391 0.37 -22.16 -27.65
CA ARG A 391 0.07 -22.51 -29.06
C ARG A 391 0.21 -21.32 -30.00
N PHE A 392 -0.33 -20.15 -29.61
CA PHE A 392 -0.18 -18.91 -30.36
C PHE A 392 1.29 -18.53 -30.54
N ILE A 393 2.07 -18.53 -29.45
CA ILE A 393 3.50 -18.14 -29.44
C ILE A 393 4.35 -19.08 -30.32
N LEU A 394 4.04 -20.36 -30.28
CA LEU A 394 4.82 -21.42 -30.96
C LEU A 394 4.32 -21.74 -32.38
N ALA A 395 3.22 -21.12 -32.81
CA ALA A 395 2.64 -21.34 -34.12
C ALA A 395 3.62 -20.97 -35.25
N SER A 396 3.69 -21.83 -36.25
CA SER A 396 4.59 -21.67 -37.37
C SER A 396 4.06 -20.71 -38.46
N ASP A 397 2.75 -20.51 -38.51
CA ASP A 397 2.10 -19.74 -39.53
C ASP A 397 0.89 -18.95 -38.99
N HIS A 398 0.38 -18.07 -39.82
CA HIS A 398 -0.73 -17.16 -39.43
C HIS A 398 -2.02 -17.93 -39.14
N GLU A 399 -2.38 -18.97 -39.87
CA GLU A 399 -3.61 -19.73 -39.70
C GLU A 399 -3.63 -20.44 -38.34
N ALA A 400 -2.51 -21.03 -37.95
CA ALA A 400 -2.33 -21.67 -36.66
C ALA A 400 -2.44 -20.62 -35.48
N ARG A 401 -1.89 -19.42 -35.68
CA ARG A 401 -2.04 -18.31 -34.69
C ARG A 401 -3.49 -17.92 -34.51
N ILE A 402 -4.22 -17.70 -35.61
CA ILE A 402 -5.65 -17.34 -35.54
C ILE A 402 -6.44 -18.42 -34.82
N GLY A 403 -6.19 -19.71 -35.12
CA GLY A 403 -6.89 -20.81 -34.45
C GLY A 403 -6.68 -20.86 -32.94
N ALA A 404 -5.48 -20.51 -32.45
CA ALA A 404 -5.21 -20.38 -31.02
C ALA A 404 -5.92 -19.14 -30.41
N LEU A 405 -5.86 -18.00 -31.11
CA LEU A 405 -6.49 -16.77 -30.66
C LEU A 405 -8.02 -16.86 -30.56
N GLU A 406 -8.69 -17.62 -31.44
CA GLU A 406 -10.16 -17.83 -31.34
C GLU A 406 -10.58 -18.49 -30.03
N LYS A 407 -9.79 -19.43 -29.52
CA LYS A 407 -10.04 -20.04 -28.22
C LYS A 407 -9.80 -19.05 -27.07
N ILE A 408 -8.68 -18.34 -27.12
CA ILE A 408 -8.34 -17.31 -26.14
C ILE A 408 -9.44 -16.24 -26.10
N ARG A 409 -9.94 -15.80 -27.25
CA ARG A 409 -11.05 -14.84 -27.35
C ARG A 409 -12.28 -15.30 -26.57
N THR A 410 -12.63 -16.58 -26.67
CA THR A 410 -13.79 -17.11 -25.94
C THR A 410 -13.63 -16.93 -24.43
N TYR A 411 -12.46 -17.25 -23.87
CA TYR A 411 -12.19 -17.03 -22.46
C TYR A 411 -12.21 -15.56 -22.08
N GLN A 412 -11.60 -14.69 -22.90
CA GLN A 412 -11.58 -13.26 -22.61
C GLN A 412 -12.95 -12.59 -22.70
N VAL A 413 -13.83 -13.05 -23.60
CA VAL A 413 -15.23 -12.58 -23.66
C VAL A 413 -15.95 -12.86 -22.34
N GLU A 414 -15.76 -14.06 -21.75
CA GLU A 414 -16.36 -14.41 -20.47
C GLU A 414 -15.81 -13.53 -19.34
N ASP A 415 -14.50 -13.32 -19.31
CA ASP A 415 -13.84 -12.47 -18.30
C ASP A 415 -14.30 -11.02 -18.38
N PHE A 416 -14.30 -10.43 -19.59
CA PHE A 416 -14.75 -9.07 -19.81
C PHE A 416 -16.24 -8.90 -19.54
N GLU A 417 -17.07 -9.89 -19.88
CA GLU A 417 -18.49 -9.87 -19.54
C GLU A 417 -18.68 -9.79 -18.01
N ALA A 418 -17.93 -10.58 -17.24
CA ALA A 418 -17.99 -10.54 -15.78
C ALA A 418 -17.54 -9.19 -15.22
N ILE A 419 -16.46 -8.61 -15.76
CA ILE A 419 -15.93 -7.30 -15.35
C ILE A 419 -16.96 -6.19 -15.66
N PHE A 420 -17.43 -6.09 -16.91
CA PHE A 420 -18.34 -5.03 -17.31
C PHE A 420 -19.74 -5.16 -16.67
N ARG A 421 -20.20 -6.36 -16.38
CA ARG A 421 -21.44 -6.59 -15.64
C ARG A 421 -21.40 -5.99 -14.23
N LEU A 422 -20.23 -6.01 -13.59
CA LEU A 422 -20.03 -5.40 -12.27
C LEU A 422 -19.74 -3.90 -12.34
N SER A 423 -19.03 -3.46 -13.37
CA SER A 423 -18.67 -2.05 -13.55
C SER A 423 -19.82 -1.21 -14.08
N GLN A 424 -20.69 -1.80 -14.91
CA GLN A 424 -21.83 -1.12 -15.55
C GLN A 424 -21.41 0.19 -16.26
N ASP A 425 -22.02 1.29 -15.93
CA ASP A 425 -21.78 2.62 -16.49
C ASP A 425 -20.50 3.32 -15.96
N ARG A 426 -19.74 2.65 -15.07
CA ARG A 426 -18.49 3.20 -14.57
C ARG A 426 -17.35 3.01 -15.56
N PRO A 427 -16.42 4.00 -15.65
CA PRO A 427 -15.28 3.89 -16.55
C PRO A 427 -14.41 2.68 -16.20
N THR A 428 -14.05 1.92 -17.23
CA THR A 428 -13.27 0.69 -17.09
C THR A 428 -12.13 0.68 -18.11
N ILE A 429 -10.90 0.92 -17.65
CA ILE A 429 -9.71 0.92 -18.49
C ILE A 429 -9.17 -0.51 -18.60
N VAL A 430 -9.10 -1.01 -19.83
CA VAL A 430 -8.50 -2.29 -20.17
C VAL A 430 -7.18 -2.05 -20.88
N ARG A 431 -6.07 -2.43 -20.23
CA ARG A 431 -4.75 -2.43 -20.87
C ARG A 431 -4.60 -3.66 -21.74
N LEU A 432 -4.33 -3.46 -23.02
CA LEU A 432 -4.01 -4.57 -23.91
C LEU A 432 -2.68 -5.20 -23.52
N LEU A 433 -2.45 -6.44 -23.99
CA LEU A 433 -1.32 -7.27 -23.56
C LEU A 433 0.02 -6.51 -23.59
N ASP A 434 0.70 -6.48 -22.46
CA ASP A 434 1.92 -5.72 -22.27
C ASP A 434 3.19 -6.55 -22.19
N PRO A 435 3.28 -7.69 -21.44
CA PRO A 435 4.54 -8.41 -21.25
C PRO A 435 5.04 -9.08 -22.54
N PRO A 436 6.35 -9.37 -22.63
CA PRO A 436 6.92 -10.11 -23.75
C PRO A 436 6.45 -11.57 -23.74
N LEU A 437 6.40 -12.17 -24.95
CA LEU A 437 5.84 -13.51 -25.12
C LEU A 437 6.56 -14.62 -24.36
N HIS A 438 7.85 -14.47 -24.07
CA HIS A 438 8.59 -15.51 -23.36
C HIS A 438 8.16 -15.70 -21.92
N GLU A 439 7.50 -14.71 -21.28
CA GLU A 439 6.94 -14.83 -19.92
C GLU A 439 5.85 -15.90 -19.82
N PHE A 440 5.21 -16.25 -20.93
CA PHE A 440 4.19 -17.31 -20.98
C PHE A 440 4.80 -18.70 -21.27
N LEU A 441 6.10 -18.77 -21.52
CA LEU A 441 6.78 -20.03 -21.88
C LEU A 441 7.40 -20.70 -20.65
N PRO A 442 7.49 -22.05 -20.64
CA PRO A 442 8.05 -22.76 -19.51
C PRO A 442 9.55 -22.48 -19.36
N SER A 443 10.01 -22.39 -18.11
CA SER A 443 11.42 -22.12 -17.76
C SER A 443 12.18 -23.37 -17.31
N SER A 444 11.52 -24.33 -16.65
CA SER A 444 12.14 -25.55 -16.16
C SER A 444 12.19 -26.65 -17.23
N ASP A 445 13.15 -27.56 -17.11
CA ASP A 445 13.26 -28.70 -18.03
C ASP A 445 12.09 -29.71 -17.91
N GLU A 446 11.44 -29.76 -16.75
CA GLU A 446 10.27 -30.59 -16.47
C GLU A 446 9.04 -30.02 -17.16
N ASP A 447 8.81 -28.70 -16.99
CA ASP A 447 7.70 -28.00 -17.64
C ASP A 447 7.85 -27.98 -19.16
N ILE A 448 9.08 -27.80 -19.68
CA ILE A 448 9.36 -27.90 -21.12
C ILE A 448 8.97 -29.30 -21.63
N ALA A 449 9.22 -30.36 -20.86
CA ALA A 449 8.84 -31.72 -21.26
C ALA A 449 7.32 -31.90 -21.27
N SER A 450 6.65 -31.42 -20.25
CA SER A 450 5.17 -31.46 -20.11
C SER A 450 4.49 -30.69 -21.25
N VAL A 451 4.93 -29.47 -21.51
CA VAL A 451 4.39 -28.61 -22.59
C VAL A 451 4.66 -29.21 -23.97
N ALA A 452 5.84 -29.79 -24.18
CA ALA A 452 6.17 -30.47 -25.43
C ALA A 452 5.21 -31.63 -25.72
N GLU A 453 4.89 -32.42 -24.70
CA GLU A 453 3.88 -33.50 -24.80
C GLU A 453 2.48 -32.97 -25.07
N GLN A 454 2.02 -31.95 -24.32
CA GLN A 454 0.70 -31.37 -24.50
C GLN A 454 0.49 -30.72 -25.87
N LEU A 455 1.53 -30.15 -26.44
CA LEU A 455 1.47 -29.47 -27.75
C LEU A 455 1.84 -30.37 -28.93
N ASP A 456 2.24 -31.61 -28.68
CA ASP A 456 2.77 -32.53 -29.67
C ASP A 456 3.96 -31.94 -30.48
N ILE A 457 4.88 -31.29 -29.78
CA ILE A 457 6.09 -30.66 -30.34
C ILE A 457 7.31 -31.36 -29.77
N PRO A 458 8.35 -31.71 -30.62
CA PRO A 458 9.57 -32.26 -30.09
C PRO A 458 10.26 -31.35 -29.09
N LYS A 459 10.67 -31.88 -27.93
CA LYS A 459 11.30 -31.14 -26.83
C LYS A 459 12.46 -30.23 -27.27
N ASP A 460 13.30 -30.74 -28.20
CA ASP A 460 14.44 -29.96 -28.71
C ASP A 460 14.01 -28.75 -29.56
N VAL A 461 12.91 -28.91 -30.31
CA VAL A 461 12.31 -27.80 -31.09
C VAL A 461 11.76 -26.75 -30.15
N LEU A 462 11.04 -27.18 -29.12
CA LEU A 462 10.50 -26.28 -28.11
C LEU A 462 11.60 -25.49 -27.36
N ARG A 463 12.66 -26.18 -26.89
CA ARG A 463 13.82 -25.53 -26.27
C ARG A 463 14.47 -24.49 -27.17
N LYS A 464 14.68 -24.86 -28.44
CA LYS A 464 15.26 -23.93 -29.40
C LYS A 464 14.39 -22.68 -29.55
N ARG A 465 13.09 -22.86 -29.66
CA ARG A 465 12.14 -21.75 -29.82
C ARG A 465 12.08 -20.86 -28.58
N ILE A 466 12.09 -21.43 -27.38
CA ILE A 466 12.19 -20.70 -26.13
C ILE A 466 13.49 -19.87 -26.10
N ALA A 467 14.62 -20.45 -26.45
CA ALA A 467 15.91 -19.76 -26.50
C ALA A 467 15.94 -18.61 -27.52
N GLU A 468 15.25 -18.76 -28.68
CA GLU A 468 15.11 -17.69 -29.67
C GLU A 468 14.24 -16.52 -29.22
N LEU A 469 13.23 -16.77 -28.39
CA LEU A 469 12.31 -15.78 -27.89
C LEU A 469 12.77 -15.11 -26.59
N ASN A 470 13.71 -15.74 -25.89
CA ASN A 470 14.26 -15.20 -24.65
C ASN A 470 15.09 -13.94 -24.93
N GLU A 471 14.71 -12.86 -24.30
CA GLU A 471 15.33 -11.55 -24.48
C GLU A 471 16.36 -11.27 -23.38
N VAL A 472 17.47 -10.64 -23.75
CA VAL A 472 18.53 -10.25 -22.80
C VAL A 472 18.02 -9.17 -21.84
N ASN A 473 17.15 -8.28 -22.33
CA ASN A 473 16.50 -7.24 -21.54
C ASN A 473 15.01 -7.14 -21.92
N PRO A 474 14.15 -7.96 -21.30
CA PRO A 474 12.72 -8.03 -21.63
C PRO A 474 11.99 -6.69 -21.52
N MET A 475 12.39 -5.85 -20.55
CA MET A 475 11.73 -4.56 -20.31
C MET A 475 11.91 -3.58 -21.47
N LEU A 476 13.00 -3.68 -22.22
CA LEU A 476 13.31 -2.86 -23.40
C LEU A 476 13.03 -3.56 -24.73
N GLY A 477 12.51 -4.78 -24.69
CA GLY A 477 12.39 -5.68 -25.80
C GLY A 477 11.07 -5.64 -26.57
N HIS A 478 10.67 -6.81 -27.06
CA HIS A 478 9.53 -7.04 -27.92
C HIS A 478 8.25 -7.27 -27.08
N ARG A 479 7.68 -6.20 -26.57
CA ARG A 479 6.49 -6.19 -25.73
C ARG A 479 5.54 -5.04 -26.07
N GLY A 480 4.35 -5.02 -25.50
CA GLY A 480 3.38 -3.94 -25.59
C GLY A 480 3.01 -3.60 -27.02
N CYS A 481 2.98 -2.32 -27.36
CA CYS A 481 2.64 -1.84 -28.71
C CYS A 481 3.58 -2.37 -29.79
N ARG A 482 4.84 -2.67 -29.46
CA ARG A 482 5.81 -3.24 -30.41
C ARG A 482 5.39 -4.64 -30.85
N LEU A 483 4.91 -5.44 -29.88
CA LEU A 483 4.36 -6.78 -30.14
C LEU A 483 3.10 -6.68 -31.03
N ALA A 484 2.22 -5.74 -30.72
CA ALA A 484 1.00 -5.53 -31.48
C ALA A 484 1.25 -5.07 -32.93
N ILE A 485 2.33 -4.37 -33.21
CA ILE A 485 2.70 -3.98 -34.58
C ILE A 485 3.16 -5.18 -35.38
N THR A 486 3.86 -6.13 -34.76
CA THR A 486 4.37 -7.34 -35.43
C THR A 486 3.36 -8.49 -35.49
N TYR A 487 2.44 -8.55 -34.50
CA TYR A 487 1.35 -9.52 -34.42
C TYR A 487 0.02 -8.79 -34.16
N PRO A 488 -0.50 -8.02 -35.14
CA PRO A 488 -1.67 -7.17 -34.94
C PRO A 488 -2.93 -7.96 -34.56
N GLU A 489 -3.03 -9.21 -35.03
CA GLU A 489 -4.12 -10.13 -34.71
C GLU A 489 -4.32 -10.35 -33.20
N LEU A 490 -3.28 -10.15 -32.39
CA LEU A 490 -3.35 -10.31 -30.95
C LEU A 490 -4.18 -9.20 -30.29
N TYR A 491 -3.93 -7.92 -30.65
CA TYR A 491 -4.70 -6.79 -30.10
C TYR A 491 -6.09 -6.69 -30.75
N GLU A 492 -6.21 -7.03 -32.03
CA GLU A 492 -7.49 -7.12 -32.72
C GLU A 492 -8.40 -8.13 -32.01
N MET A 493 -7.90 -9.33 -31.68
CA MET A 493 -8.64 -10.34 -30.90
C MET A 493 -9.06 -9.83 -29.51
N GLN A 494 -8.17 -9.14 -28.78
CA GLN A 494 -8.50 -8.61 -27.46
C GLN A 494 -9.62 -7.56 -27.53
N VAL A 495 -9.56 -6.67 -28.54
CA VAL A 495 -10.59 -5.66 -28.77
C VAL A 495 -11.89 -6.31 -29.23
N GLU A 496 -11.86 -7.37 -30.08
CA GLU A 496 -13.04 -8.17 -30.40
C GLU A 496 -13.69 -8.71 -29.13
N ALA A 497 -12.91 -9.32 -28.23
CA ALA A 497 -13.44 -9.86 -26.98
C ALA A 497 -14.08 -8.78 -26.08
N ILE A 498 -13.45 -7.61 -25.96
CA ILE A 498 -13.99 -6.47 -25.21
C ILE A 498 -15.33 -6.02 -25.79
N ILE A 499 -15.38 -5.78 -27.10
CA ILE A 499 -16.57 -5.24 -27.76
C ILE A 499 -17.70 -6.26 -27.82
N GLU A 500 -17.39 -7.55 -28.08
CA GLU A 500 -18.40 -8.62 -28.03
C GLU A 500 -19.08 -8.72 -26.66
N SER A 501 -18.29 -8.64 -25.57
CA SER A 501 -18.82 -8.67 -24.21
C SER A 501 -19.75 -7.46 -23.94
N VAL A 502 -19.34 -6.26 -24.37
CA VAL A 502 -20.15 -5.04 -24.25
C VAL A 502 -21.44 -5.13 -25.08
N LEU A 503 -21.36 -5.60 -26.32
CA LEU A 503 -22.52 -5.80 -27.19
C LEU A 503 -23.50 -6.81 -26.60
N LYS A 504 -23.01 -7.86 -25.97
CA LYS A 504 -23.82 -8.87 -25.29
C LYS A 504 -24.56 -8.26 -24.09
N LEU A 505 -23.87 -7.53 -23.26
CA LEU A 505 -24.45 -6.86 -22.08
C LEU A 505 -25.44 -5.75 -22.48
N LYS A 506 -25.17 -5.03 -23.56
CA LYS A 506 -26.11 -4.03 -24.11
C LYS A 506 -27.43 -4.63 -24.54
N LYS A 507 -27.46 -5.85 -25.09
CA LYS A 507 -28.69 -6.57 -25.38
C LYS A 507 -29.50 -6.92 -24.13
N GLU A 508 -28.84 -7.04 -22.98
CA GLU A 508 -29.45 -7.24 -21.66
C GLU A 508 -29.91 -5.92 -21.02
N GLY A 509 -29.63 -4.77 -21.64
CA GLY A 509 -29.95 -3.44 -21.11
C GLY A 509 -28.92 -2.87 -20.17
N ILE A 510 -27.70 -3.44 -20.14
CA ILE A 510 -26.56 -2.97 -19.30
C ILE A 510 -25.67 -2.08 -20.18
N GLU A 511 -25.57 -0.80 -19.82
CA GLU A 511 -24.62 0.12 -20.45
C GLU A 511 -23.22 -0.06 -19.84
N CYS A 512 -22.20 0.01 -20.69
CA CYS A 512 -20.80 -0.15 -20.32
C CYS A 512 -19.93 0.93 -20.97
N HIS A 513 -18.83 1.33 -20.30
CA HIS A 513 -17.90 2.33 -20.82
C HIS A 513 -16.47 1.75 -20.88
N PRO A 514 -16.14 0.95 -21.89
CA PRO A 514 -14.79 0.45 -22.09
C PRO A 514 -13.86 1.58 -22.52
N GLU A 515 -12.72 1.69 -21.81
CA GLU A 515 -11.60 2.56 -22.14
C GLU A 515 -10.40 1.66 -22.50
N ILE A 516 -10.03 1.60 -23.79
CA ILE A 516 -8.99 0.70 -24.31
C ILE A 516 -7.65 1.42 -24.23
N MET A 517 -6.67 0.81 -23.56
CA MET A 517 -5.36 1.41 -23.31
C MET A 517 -4.24 0.66 -24.00
N ILE A 518 -3.52 1.35 -24.88
CA ILE A 518 -2.34 0.82 -25.58
C ILE A 518 -1.11 1.08 -24.73
N PRO A 519 -0.37 0.02 -24.28
CA PRO A 519 0.82 0.17 -23.45
C PRO A 519 2.06 0.52 -24.26
N LEU A 520 3.08 1.07 -23.58
CA LEU A 520 4.47 1.23 -24.03
C LEU A 520 4.69 2.08 -25.29
N VAL A 521 3.75 2.95 -25.63
CA VAL A 521 3.83 3.83 -26.79
C VAL A 521 4.99 4.82 -26.62
N SER A 522 5.83 4.94 -27.65
CA SER A 522 6.98 5.83 -27.68
C SER A 522 6.98 6.79 -28.88
N THR A 523 6.14 6.53 -29.89
CA THR A 523 5.98 7.40 -31.06
C THR A 523 4.48 7.64 -31.35
N VAL A 524 4.19 8.75 -32.03
CA VAL A 524 2.81 9.05 -32.44
C VAL A 524 2.33 8.04 -33.49
N GLU A 525 3.23 7.62 -34.37
CA GLU A 525 2.95 6.68 -35.44
C GLU A 525 2.58 5.29 -34.92
N GLU A 526 3.25 4.82 -33.85
CA GLU A 526 2.82 3.58 -33.14
C GLU A 526 1.37 3.67 -32.71
N PHE A 527 1.00 4.77 -32.05
CA PHE A 527 -0.36 4.96 -31.53
C PHE A 527 -1.39 5.06 -32.65
N ILE A 528 -1.14 5.89 -33.67
CA ILE A 528 -2.08 6.11 -34.79
C ILE A 528 -2.29 4.80 -35.55
N THR A 529 -1.22 4.06 -35.84
CA THR A 529 -1.29 2.79 -36.56
C THR A 529 -2.17 1.79 -35.83
N LEU A 530 -1.93 1.60 -34.54
CA LEU A 530 -2.70 0.67 -33.73
C LEU A 530 -4.16 1.17 -33.52
N LYS A 531 -4.37 2.45 -33.16
CA LYS A 531 -5.71 3.02 -33.01
C LYS A 531 -6.55 2.84 -34.28
N GLY A 532 -5.95 3.06 -35.47
CA GLY A 532 -6.63 2.88 -36.75
C GLY A 532 -7.15 1.44 -36.94
N ARG A 533 -6.30 0.44 -36.72
CA ARG A 533 -6.67 -0.99 -36.82
C ARG A 533 -7.76 -1.37 -35.81
N LEU A 534 -7.59 -0.97 -34.55
CA LEU A 534 -8.55 -1.27 -33.51
C LEU A 534 -9.92 -0.62 -33.78
N ALA A 535 -9.94 0.63 -34.27
CA ALA A 535 -11.16 1.31 -34.66
C ALA A 535 -11.87 0.65 -35.86
N GLU A 536 -11.11 0.13 -36.84
CA GLU A 536 -11.66 -0.65 -37.95
C GLU A 536 -12.30 -1.93 -37.43
N THR A 537 -11.67 -2.68 -36.55
CA THR A 537 -12.20 -3.88 -35.90
C THR A 537 -13.50 -3.58 -35.16
N ILE A 538 -13.53 -2.52 -34.36
CA ILE A 538 -14.73 -2.10 -33.61
C ILE A 538 -15.85 -1.73 -34.57
N THR A 539 -15.56 -0.95 -35.62
CA THR A 539 -16.56 -0.54 -36.64
C THR A 539 -17.19 -1.73 -37.34
N GLN A 540 -16.39 -2.78 -37.64
CA GLN A 540 -16.91 -4.00 -38.23
C GLN A 540 -17.89 -4.70 -37.27
N LEU A 541 -17.56 -4.84 -36.00
CA LEU A 541 -18.44 -5.47 -35.02
C LEU A 541 -19.71 -4.67 -34.77
N GLU A 542 -19.63 -3.34 -34.75
CA GLU A 542 -20.81 -2.45 -34.66
C GLU A 542 -21.77 -2.62 -35.86
N ASN A 543 -21.20 -2.70 -37.05
CA ASN A 543 -21.99 -2.93 -38.28
C ASN A 543 -22.71 -4.28 -38.27
N ASP A 544 -22.00 -5.34 -37.86
CA ASP A 544 -22.55 -6.69 -37.77
C ASP A 544 -23.64 -6.78 -36.69
N ALA A 545 -23.45 -6.11 -35.56
CA ALA A 545 -24.42 -6.03 -34.48
C ALA A 545 -25.54 -5.00 -34.73
N LYS A 546 -25.40 -4.11 -35.72
CA LYS A 546 -26.30 -2.98 -36.03
C LYS A 546 -26.55 -2.07 -34.81
N THR A 547 -25.51 -1.84 -34.03
CA THR A 547 -25.56 -0.99 -32.84
C THR A 547 -24.18 -0.42 -32.57
N ASN A 548 -24.13 0.79 -32.02
CA ASN A 548 -22.86 1.45 -31.67
C ASN A 548 -22.48 1.19 -30.21
N VAL A 549 -21.19 1.17 -29.93
CA VAL A 549 -20.60 1.09 -28.60
C VAL A 549 -19.95 2.43 -28.26
N ASN A 550 -20.16 2.90 -27.05
CA ASN A 550 -19.44 4.07 -26.55
C ASN A 550 -18.11 3.62 -25.95
N TYR A 551 -17.00 3.94 -26.60
CA TYR A 551 -15.64 3.53 -26.17
C TYR A 551 -14.64 4.67 -26.31
N LEU A 552 -13.54 4.57 -25.59
CA LEU A 552 -12.39 5.45 -25.71
C LEU A 552 -11.12 4.64 -26.02
N ILE A 553 -10.20 5.23 -26.79
CA ILE A 553 -8.86 4.64 -27.03
C ILE A 553 -7.80 5.64 -26.59
N GLY A 554 -7.05 5.29 -25.57
CA GLY A 554 -5.95 6.06 -25.01
C GLY A 554 -4.65 5.27 -24.91
N THR A 555 -3.67 5.85 -24.27
CA THR A 555 -2.37 5.22 -24.11
C THR A 555 -1.85 5.33 -22.68
N MET A 556 -1.02 4.37 -22.30
CA MET A 556 -0.19 4.47 -21.11
C MET A 556 1.04 5.34 -21.43
N ILE A 557 1.25 6.36 -20.62
CA ILE A 557 2.46 7.20 -20.67
C ILE A 557 3.45 6.64 -19.65
N GLU A 558 4.42 5.90 -20.14
CA GLU A 558 5.33 5.14 -19.27
C GLU A 558 6.77 5.10 -19.78
N THR A 559 7.04 5.80 -20.87
CA THR A 559 8.42 6.04 -21.33
C THR A 559 8.74 7.52 -21.24
N PRO A 560 9.99 7.92 -20.90
CA PRO A 560 10.40 9.33 -20.89
C PRO A 560 10.14 10.01 -22.23
N ARG A 561 10.30 9.29 -23.35
CA ARG A 561 10.03 9.82 -24.69
C ARG A 561 8.55 10.17 -24.87
N ALA A 562 7.62 9.33 -24.40
CA ALA A 562 6.19 9.60 -24.46
C ALA A 562 5.81 10.86 -23.67
N CYS A 563 6.43 11.09 -22.51
CA CYS A 563 6.24 12.33 -21.74
C CYS A 563 6.64 13.57 -22.56
N LEU A 564 7.79 13.51 -23.26
CA LEU A 564 8.31 14.63 -24.04
C LEU A 564 7.48 14.94 -25.29
N ILE A 565 6.76 13.98 -25.84
CA ILE A 565 5.89 14.15 -27.02
C ILE A 565 4.39 14.14 -26.65
N ALA A 566 4.06 14.31 -25.39
CA ALA A 566 2.68 14.25 -24.89
C ALA A 566 1.71 15.19 -25.62
N GLN A 567 2.17 16.38 -26.02
CA GLN A 567 1.41 17.32 -26.83
C GLN A 567 0.95 16.71 -28.17
N GLN A 568 1.83 15.96 -28.83
CA GLN A 568 1.54 15.34 -30.13
C GLN A 568 0.63 14.13 -29.94
N LEU A 569 0.87 13.31 -28.89
CA LEU A 569 0.02 12.16 -28.57
C LEU A 569 -1.40 12.58 -28.19
N ALA A 570 -1.56 13.67 -27.44
CA ALA A 570 -2.87 14.17 -26.99
C ALA A 570 -3.82 14.52 -28.12
N GLN A 571 -3.30 14.90 -29.29
CA GLN A 571 -4.12 15.17 -30.49
C GLN A 571 -4.89 13.92 -30.98
N HIS A 572 -4.37 12.75 -30.68
CA HIS A 572 -4.89 11.49 -31.18
C HIS A 572 -5.48 10.59 -30.08
N CYS A 573 -5.10 10.79 -28.83
CA CYS A 573 -5.56 10.00 -27.68
C CYS A 573 -6.83 10.57 -27.06
N ASP A 574 -7.69 9.69 -26.56
CA ASP A 574 -8.90 10.09 -25.84
C ASP A 574 -8.61 10.30 -24.34
N PHE A 575 -7.62 9.59 -23.81
CA PHE A 575 -7.14 9.74 -22.44
C PHE A 575 -5.67 9.33 -22.31
N PHE A 576 -5.03 9.73 -21.19
CA PHE A 576 -3.71 9.26 -20.75
C PHE A 576 -3.81 8.58 -19.40
N SER A 577 -2.96 7.57 -19.20
CA SER A 577 -2.72 6.99 -17.87
C SER A 577 -1.22 6.81 -17.68
N PHE A 578 -0.66 7.33 -16.59
CA PHE A 578 0.76 7.16 -16.29
C PHE A 578 1.04 5.79 -15.67
N GLY A 579 1.90 4.99 -16.33
CA GLY A 579 2.49 3.77 -15.81
C GLY A 579 3.77 4.09 -15.04
N THR A 580 3.65 4.44 -13.77
CA THR A 580 4.76 4.98 -12.98
C THR A 580 5.89 4.00 -12.75
N ASN A 581 5.63 2.69 -12.76
CA ASN A 581 6.67 1.66 -12.59
C ASN A 581 7.68 1.69 -13.74
N ASP A 582 7.21 1.56 -14.98
CA ASP A 582 8.04 1.60 -16.18
C ASP A 582 8.67 2.99 -16.37
N LEU A 583 7.92 4.06 -16.12
CA LEU A 583 8.44 5.42 -16.23
C LEU A 583 9.60 5.67 -15.25
N THR A 584 9.47 5.23 -14.00
CA THR A 584 10.53 5.34 -13.00
C THR A 584 11.75 4.52 -13.41
N GLN A 585 11.52 3.25 -13.80
CA GLN A 585 12.57 2.33 -14.24
C GLN A 585 13.38 2.90 -15.41
N LEU A 586 12.70 3.42 -16.44
CA LEU A 586 13.36 3.96 -17.62
C LEU A 586 14.02 5.31 -17.37
N THR A 587 13.51 6.12 -16.46
CA THR A 587 14.08 7.42 -16.12
C THR A 587 15.36 7.26 -15.31
N TYR A 588 15.38 6.37 -14.32
CA TYR A 588 16.59 6.06 -13.54
C TYR A 588 17.56 5.12 -14.27
N GLY A 589 17.07 4.32 -15.22
CA GLY A 589 17.84 3.21 -15.78
C GLY A 589 18.05 2.07 -14.78
N PHE A 590 17.13 1.92 -13.81
CA PHE A 590 17.14 0.83 -12.84
C PHE A 590 16.19 -0.28 -13.29
N SER A 591 16.59 -1.53 -13.12
CA SER A 591 15.66 -2.65 -13.22
C SER A 591 14.90 -2.74 -11.89
N ARG A 592 13.57 -2.65 -11.92
CA ARG A 592 12.73 -2.76 -10.71
C ARG A 592 12.98 -4.07 -9.96
N ASP A 593 13.12 -5.17 -10.71
CA ASP A 593 13.29 -6.50 -10.13
C ASP A 593 14.70 -6.71 -9.54
N ASP A 594 15.72 -6.01 -10.08
CA ASP A 594 17.09 -6.10 -9.60
C ASP A 594 17.47 -4.99 -8.60
N ALA A 595 16.72 -3.92 -8.53
CA ALA A 595 17.06 -2.74 -7.74
C ALA A 595 17.17 -3.01 -6.23
N GLY A 596 16.44 -3.98 -5.70
CA GLY A 596 16.52 -4.41 -4.30
C GLY A 596 17.94 -4.76 -3.83
N LYS A 597 18.83 -5.13 -4.74
CA LYS A 597 20.23 -5.46 -4.43
C LYS A 597 21.06 -4.24 -4.00
N PHE A 598 20.66 -3.02 -4.35
CA PHE A 598 21.43 -1.81 -4.07
C PHE A 598 20.59 -0.64 -3.51
N ILE A 599 19.29 -0.59 -3.67
CA ILE A 599 18.43 0.52 -3.20
C ILE A 599 18.53 0.69 -1.69
N ASN A 600 18.57 -0.41 -0.92
CA ASN A 600 18.71 -0.34 0.53
C ASN A 600 20.02 0.35 0.93
N VAL A 601 21.13 0.00 0.27
CA VAL A 601 22.43 0.66 0.51
C VAL A 601 22.39 2.15 0.12
N TYR A 602 21.67 2.51 -0.93
CA TYR A 602 21.50 3.90 -1.37
C TYR A 602 20.71 4.73 -0.37
N THR A 603 19.66 4.16 0.22
CA THR A 603 18.87 4.84 1.26
C THR A 603 19.63 4.95 2.58
N GLU A 604 20.27 3.90 3.04
CA GLU A 604 21.14 3.91 4.24
C GLU A 604 22.31 4.90 4.12
N SER A 605 22.85 5.04 2.90
CA SER A 605 23.96 5.98 2.61
C SER A 605 23.48 7.40 2.30
N ASN A 606 22.18 7.70 2.39
CA ASN A 606 21.55 8.98 2.02
C ASN A 606 21.84 9.43 0.57
N ILE A 607 22.09 8.49 -0.34
CA ILE A 607 22.20 8.75 -1.78
C ILE A 607 20.79 8.94 -2.37
N LEU A 608 19.84 8.13 -1.93
CA LEU A 608 18.41 8.32 -2.15
C LEU A 608 17.75 8.57 -0.79
N GLN A 609 16.83 9.50 -0.72
CA GLN A 609 16.06 9.74 0.52
C GLN A 609 14.99 8.68 0.72
N ILE A 610 14.46 8.12 -0.37
CA ILE A 610 13.40 7.11 -0.38
C ILE A 610 13.50 6.29 -1.67
N ASP A 611 12.96 5.07 -1.64
CA ASP A 611 12.85 4.22 -2.82
C ASP A 611 11.90 4.87 -3.87
N PRO A 612 12.40 5.20 -5.08
CA PRO A 612 11.62 5.88 -6.11
C PRO A 612 10.48 5.02 -6.70
N PHE A 613 10.46 3.70 -6.42
CA PHE A 613 9.36 2.82 -6.79
C PHE A 613 8.22 2.84 -5.75
N GLN A 614 8.48 3.29 -4.53
CA GLN A 614 7.49 3.41 -3.45
C GLN A 614 6.87 4.79 -3.37
N THR A 615 7.67 5.83 -3.56
CA THR A 615 7.23 7.24 -3.53
C THR A 615 7.81 7.99 -4.72
N LEU A 616 7.03 8.91 -5.28
CA LEU A 616 7.38 9.67 -6.48
C LEU A 616 8.69 10.43 -6.32
N ASP A 617 9.62 10.16 -7.21
CA ASP A 617 10.78 11.01 -7.45
C ASP A 617 10.33 12.33 -8.11
N LYS A 618 10.35 13.40 -7.33
CA LYS A 618 9.88 14.72 -7.78
C LYS A 618 10.81 15.37 -8.80
N ASP A 619 12.11 15.11 -8.68
CA ASP A 619 13.15 15.80 -9.43
C ASP A 619 13.34 15.27 -10.85
N GLY A 620 13.07 13.99 -11.08
CA GLY A 620 13.18 13.35 -12.40
C GLY A 620 11.81 12.95 -12.96
N VAL A 621 11.25 11.88 -12.41
CA VAL A 621 9.97 11.29 -12.88
C VAL A 621 8.82 12.30 -12.75
N GLY A 622 8.76 13.02 -11.64
CA GLY A 622 7.74 14.03 -11.38
C GLY A 622 7.75 15.16 -12.39
N GLN A 623 8.95 15.68 -12.75
CA GLN A 623 9.07 16.70 -13.80
C GLN A 623 8.58 16.21 -15.16
N LEU A 624 8.84 14.94 -15.52
CA LEU A 624 8.33 14.36 -16.76
C LEU A 624 6.81 14.25 -16.76
N ILE A 625 6.21 13.82 -15.65
CA ILE A 625 4.75 13.72 -15.49
C ILE A 625 4.13 15.12 -15.59
N GLN A 626 4.62 16.08 -14.81
CA GLN A 626 4.11 17.45 -14.82
C GLN A 626 4.18 18.06 -16.22
N TYR A 627 5.33 17.95 -16.88
CA TYR A 627 5.51 18.43 -18.26
C TYR A 627 4.50 17.80 -19.20
N ALA A 628 4.33 16.47 -19.14
CA ALA A 628 3.41 15.77 -20.03
C ALA A 628 1.95 16.20 -19.81
N VAL A 629 1.53 16.38 -18.55
CA VAL A 629 0.18 16.88 -18.20
C VAL A 629 -0.04 18.29 -18.77
N GLU A 630 0.89 19.21 -18.54
CA GLU A 630 0.80 20.59 -19.02
C GLU A 630 0.71 20.63 -20.56
N GLN A 631 1.58 19.90 -21.25
CA GLN A 631 1.60 19.84 -22.71
C GLN A 631 0.33 19.21 -23.30
N ALA A 632 -0.19 18.16 -22.71
CA ALA A 632 -1.41 17.51 -23.16
C ALA A 632 -2.64 18.43 -22.98
N LYS A 633 -2.79 19.05 -21.81
CA LYS A 633 -3.92 19.95 -21.50
C LYS A 633 -3.88 21.28 -22.25
N GLN A 634 -2.72 21.73 -22.73
CA GLN A 634 -2.63 22.89 -23.64
C GLN A 634 -3.34 22.64 -24.97
N ILE A 635 -3.26 21.42 -25.50
CA ILE A 635 -3.85 21.06 -26.81
C ILE A 635 -5.29 20.55 -26.65
N LYS A 636 -5.53 19.75 -25.58
CA LYS A 636 -6.81 19.11 -25.30
C LYS A 636 -7.16 19.31 -23.83
N PRO A 637 -7.73 20.49 -23.46
CA PRO A 637 -8.00 20.83 -22.06
C PRO A 637 -8.85 19.80 -21.31
N GLU A 638 -9.74 19.11 -22.03
CA GLU A 638 -10.67 18.11 -21.51
C GLU A 638 -10.09 16.69 -21.45
N ILE A 639 -8.85 16.47 -21.91
CA ILE A 639 -8.24 15.14 -21.88
C ILE A 639 -8.19 14.61 -20.44
N LYS A 640 -8.72 13.41 -20.25
CA LYS A 640 -8.65 12.70 -18.97
C LYS A 640 -7.26 12.15 -18.76
N ILE A 641 -6.67 12.46 -17.62
CA ILE A 641 -5.31 12.03 -17.27
C ILE A 641 -5.33 11.38 -15.89
N GLY A 642 -4.84 10.15 -15.80
CA GLY A 642 -4.75 9.41 -14.55
C GLY A 642 -3.39 8.77 -14.30
N VAL A 643 -3.27 8.15 -13.15
CA VAL A 643 -2.13 7.35 -12.73
C VAL A 643 -2.60 5.97 -12.32
N CYS A 644 -2.01 4.91 -12.84
CA CYS A 644 -2.39 3.53 -12.52
C CYS A 644 -1.23 2.65 -12.03
N GLY A 645 -0.01 3.18 -11.92
CA GLY A 645 1.13 2.48 -11.30
C GLY A 645 1.03 2.44 -9.78
N GLU A 646 2.01 1.80 -9.13
CA GLU A 646 2.04 1.63 -7.67
C GLU A 646 1.96 2.95 -6.89
N LEU A 647 2.49 4.03 -7.46
CA LEU A 647 2.43 5.36 -6.86
C LEU A 647 1.01 5.93 -6.75
N GLY A 648 0.04 5.37 -7.49
CA GLY A 648 -1.37 5.78 -7.42
C GLY A 648 -2.05 5.52 -6.06
N GLY A 649 -1.43 4.71 -5.20
CA GLY A 649 -1.88 4.47 -3.82
C GLY A 649 -0.96 5.06 -2.75
N ASP A 650 0.11 5.76 -3.11
CA ASP A 650 1.02 6.40 -2.15
C ASP A 650 0.57 7.82 -1.81
N ALA A 651 0.33 8.09 -0.52
CA ALA A 651 -0.20 9.37 -0.06
C ALA A 651 0.67 10.57 -0.45
N LYS A 652 2.01 10.44 -0.36
CA LYS A 652 2.95 11.50 -0.72
C LYS A 652 2.93 11.80 -2.23
N SER A 653 2.80 10.75 -3.04
CA SER A 653 2.68 10.87 -4.50
C SER A 653 1.33 11.45 -4.92
N ILE A 654 0.23 11.02 -4.29
CA ILE A 654 -1.12 11.54 -4.51
C ILE A 654 -1.18 13.04 -4.28
N HIS A 655 -0.51 13.54 -3.24
CA HIS A 655 -0.43 14.98 -2.98
C HIS A 655 0.16 15.76 -4.18
N GLN A 656 1.20 15.25 -4.82
CA GLN A 656 1.79 15.86 -6.02
C GLN A 656 0.85 15.75 -7.23
N PHE A 657 0.22 14.60 -7.43
CA PHE A 657 -0.73 14.39 -8.52
C PHE A 657 -1.94 15.33 -8.42
N ASN A 658 -2.40 15.62 -7.20
CA ASN A 658 -3.46 16.60 -6.97
C ASN A 658 -3.06 17.99 -7.46
N GLN A 659 -1.84 18.43 -7.17
CA GLN A 659 -1.32 19.75 -7.58
C GLN A 659 -1.17 19.88 -9.11
N TRP A 660 -0.90 18.79 -9.82
CA TRP A 660 -0.66 18.81 -11.27
C TRP A 660 -1.91 18.63 -12.14
N SER A 661 -3.10 18.82 -11.58
CA SER A 661 -4.37 18.69 -12.30
C SER A 661 -4.58 17.32 -12.97
N ILE A 662 -4.08 16.26 -12.37
CA ILE A 662 -4.43 14.88 -12.70
C ILE A 662 -5.89 14.65 -12.30
N ASP A 663 -6.63 13.86 -13.07
CA ASP A 663 -8.06 13.68 -12.90
C ASP A 663 -8.41 12.49 -11.98
N TYR A 664 -7.59 11.42 -12.00
CA TYR A 664 -7.77 10.26 -11.14
C TYR A 664 -6.45 9.55 -10.81
N VAL A 665 -6.46 8.84 -9.70
CA VAL A 665 -5.45 7.84 -9.34
C VAL A 665 -6.09 6.47 -9.27
N SER A 666 -5.32 5.41 -9.48
CA SER A 666 -5.81 4.04 -9.42
C SER A 666 -4.84 3.16 -8.65
N CYS A 667 -5.36 2.36 -7.74
CA CYS A 667 -4.58 1.49 -6.86
C CYS A 667 -5.31 0.17 -6.62
N SER A 668 -4.68 -0.77 -5.91
CA SER A 668 -5.35 -2.02 -5.53
C SER A 668 -6.59 -1.74 -4.67
N PRO A 669 -7.62 -2.60 -4.68
CA PRO A 669 -8.89 -2.38 -4.00
C PRO A 669 -8.75 -1.98 -2.53
N PHE A 670 -7.89 -2.66 -1.79
CA PHE A 670 -7.67 -2.41 -0.35
C PHE A 670 -6.96 -1.08 -0.04
N ARG A 671 -6.30 -0.48 -1.03
CA ARG A 671 -5.68 0.86 -0.89
C ARG A 671 -6.63 2.00 -1.26
N VAL A 672 -7.81 1.70 -1.79
CA VAL A 672 -8.79 2.71 -2.22
C VAL A 672 -9.19 3.65 -1.07
N PRO A 673 -9.56 3.18 0.14
CA PRO A 673 -9.92 4.09 1.23
C PRO A 673 -8.78 5.00 1.68
N GLY A 674 -7.56 4.48 1.81
CA GLY A 674 -6.36 5.28 2.11
C GLY A 674 -6.07 6.32 1.02
N ALA A 675 -6.23 5.94 -0.26
CA ALA A 675 -6.08 6.88 -1.38
C ALA A 675 -7.16 7.98 -1.37
N ILE A 676 -8.42 7.66 -1.03
CA ILE A 676 -9.51 8.65 -0.89
C ILE A 676 -9.14 9.65 0.21
N LEU A 677 -8.69 9.18 1.37
CA LEU A 677 -8.25 10.05 2.45
C LEU A 677 -7.07 10.93 2.02
N ALA A 678 -6.06 10.37 1.36
CA ALA A 678 -4.90 11.12 0.88
C ALA A 678 -5.27 12.22 -0.12
N THR A 679 -6.21 11.95 -1.04
CA THR A 679 -6.71 12.97 -1.98
C THR A 679 -7.47 14.08 -1.25
N ALA A 680 -8.28 13.72 -0.26
CA ALA A 680 -9.03 14.68 0.56
C ALA A 680 -8.10 15.58 1.39
N GLN A 681 -7.06 15.02 1.99
CA GLN A 681 -6.04 15.77 2.74
C GLN A 681 -5.31 16.76 1.84
N SER A 682 -4.86 16.31 0.67
CA SER A 682 -4.22 17.20 -0.30
C SER A 682 -5.11 18.38 -0.70
N GLN A 683 -6.41 18.12 -0.90
CA GLN A 683 -7.37 19.17 -1.24
C GLN A 683 -7.65 20.11 -0.04
N ALA A 684 -7.64 19.59 1.18
CA ALA A 684 -7.80 20.38 2.38
C ALA A 684 -6.66 21.40 2.55
N GLU A 685 -5.42 20.97 2.35
CA GLU A 685 -4.24 21.83 2.45
C GLU A 685 -4.19 22.93 1.36
N GLU A 686 -4.58 22.61 0.10
CA GLU A 686 -4.61 23.59 -0.98
C GLU A 686 -5.63 24.72 -0.73
N SER A 687 -6.73 24.43 -0.08
CA SER A 687 -7.76 25.42 0.19
C SER A 687 -7.45 26.34 1.40
N GLU A 688 -6.37 26.08 2.13
CA GLU A 688 -5.85 26.93 3.21
C GLU A 688 -4.75 27.90 2.73
N ARG A 689 -4.14 27.60 1.57
CA ARG A 689 -3.19 28.48 0.88
C ARG A 689 -3.89 29.49 -0.04
#